data_d306d9bcf581df493b07a62299f8682b
#
_entry.id   d306d9bcf581df493b07a62299f8682b
#
_cell.length_a   1.000
_cell.length_b   1.000
_cell.length_c   1.000
_cell.angle_alpha   90.00
_cell.angle_beta   90.00
_cell.angle_gamma   90.00
#
_symmetry.space_group_name_H-M   'P 1'
#
loop_
_entity.id
_entity.type
_entity.pdbx_description
1 polymer ?
#
loop_
_entity_poly.entity_id
_entity_poly.type
_entity_poly.pdbx_seq_one_letter_code
_entity_poly.pdbx_strand_id
1 'polypeptide(L)'
;MDHFTKLVLRHRLILVTLIGFITLALGYYAWQVEIRTIFTDLQPANHPYVQTNDKYKKAFGGVNVVSIMVEVEQGDIFQLEVLETIQALQKGLQHIDAINQFQIISLASKKLKSVAATSEGFFAEPLMWPGIPRTQAEIDALRTATANNPMASGNFVSADLKAALVTVDFIDRLIDYDKVYPQLKALIANVQKPGMKISLVGQPVLAGIVIEHLPETFSIVIAIVVAILVILLLAKGTIRGMLLPLLSATISCAWALGIVHLLGVNLDPLAVVITFLISARAVSHAVQLILAFDAERAVNHDLSARDAARIALRKLFRPGLLGLATDAGAMAVVALTPIPLLQKAALIGALWLGAMVICTIILVPVLLSWTRVHHEHRILPFRMDPVFNGVLEACSGLATDKRHAATVVIIALTILVGSGFLAKDITIGDANPGSPILWPESAYNQNDASINERFPGSDRMFLVVAGKENDVLKNPGVLDNISRFQQYIEAQPEVGGTMSLADVIRPVNMLMREGNPRFYSVAYDQNFNAELLFLAMAGSDPGDVDRFTDYKFRNGAIQMNFRDHKGDTIRTAIQAIKDYAHLNPMEKASFELAGGLIGVLAAVNEVIFSGQLQSIALALLILFIFCAVAYRSPQAGLFFLPLVLLSNTITFAFMAWHGIGLNINTLPVAALGIGLGVDYAFYIADRVKERFEGGADLAESIHFALSRAGRGVIVTALTMVVSVILWFFLSSLRFQAEMGMLIALWMTVSAITALIVIPSMIHLFKPSFLVGSSTQNTHRQSNVLFMSR
;
A
#
# COMPACT_ATOMS: atom_id res chain seq x y z
N MET A 1 -32.69 -21.64 12.65
CA MET A 1 -31.37 -21.92 13.27
C MET A 1 -31.31 -23.33 13.86
N ASP A 2 -32.21 -23.77 14.70
CA ASP A 2 -32.14 -25.12 15.31
C ASP A 2 -32.14 -26.27 14.30
N HIS A 3 -32.92 -26.13 13.21
CA HIS A 3 -32.94 -27.14 12.15
C HIS A 3 -31.60 -27.21 11.42
N PHE A 4 -30.99 -26.07 11.09
CA PHE A 4 -29.71 -25.97 10.43
C PHE A 4 -28.59 -26.59 11.29
N THR A 5 -28.48 -26.21 12.57
CA THR A 5 -27.44 -26.72 13.46
C THR A 5 -27.59 -28.23 13.73
N LYS A 6 -28.82 -28.74 13.78
CA LYS A 6 -29.08 -30.17 13.83
C LYS A 6 -28.65 -30.90 12.56
N LEU A 7 -28.93 -30.32 11.37
CA LEU A 7 -28.56 -30.91 10.09
C LEU A 7 -27.03 -30.98 9.94
N VAL A 8 -26.30 -29.89 10.23
CA VAL A 8 -24.84 -29.84 10.21
C VAL A 8 -24.20 -30.93 11.07
N LEU A 9 -24.66 -31.06 12.33
CA LEU A 9 -24.10 -32.06 13.24
C LEU A 9 -24.62 -33.49 13.01
N ARG A 10 -25.72 -33.65 12.28
CA ARG A 10 -26.23 -34.96 11.86
C ARG A 10 -25.32 -35.54 10.76
N HIS A 11 -24.89 -34.70 9.80
CA HIS A 11 -24.09 -35.13 8.65
C HIS A 11 -22.61 -34.78 8.80
N ARG A 12 -22.12 -34.67 10.03
CA ARG A 12 -20.76 -34.21 10.36
C ARG A 12 -19.63 -35.00 9.67
N LEU A 13 -19.79 -36.31 9.47
CA LEU A 13 -18.80 -37.16 8.78
C LEU A 13 -18.72 -36.78 7.30
N ILE A 14 -19.85 -36.67 6.65
CA ILE A 14 -19.93 -36.27 5.23
C ILE A 14 -19.30 -34.88 5.03
N LEU A 15 -19.63 -33.94 5.93
CA LEU A 15 -19.06 -32.58 5.85
C LEU A 15 -17.54 -32.55 6.01
N VAL A 16 -17.00 -33.28 7.00
CA VAL A 16 -15.53 -33.30 7.17
C VAL A 16 -14.84 -34.00 5.99
N THR A 17 -15.41 -35.10 5.49
CA THR A 17 -14.84 -35.77 4.30
C THR A 17 -14.87 -34.86 3.08
N LEU A 18 -15.98 -34.16 2.84
CA LEU A 18 -16.11 -33.22 1.73
C LEU A 18 -15.12 -32.04 1.86
N ILE A 19 -15.07 -31.41 3.05
CA ILE A 19 -14.13 -30.33 3.34
C ILE A 19 -12.69 -30.84 3.16
N GLY A 20 -12.36 -32.03 3.65
CA GLY A 20 -11.04 -32.64 3.48
C GLY A 20 -10.67 -32.84 2.00
N PHE A 21 -11.58 -33.37 1.20
CA PHE A 21 -11.36 -33.55 -0.24
C PHE A 21 -11.15 -32.22 -0.97
N ILE A 22 -12.00 -31.21 -0.70
CA ILE A 22 -11.85 -29.87 -1.27
C ILE A 22 -10.53 -29.23 -0.82
N THR A 23 -10.14 -29.45 0.44
CA THR A 23 -8.87 -28.91 0.99
C THR A 23 -7.66 -29.53 0.27
N LEU A 24 -7.68 -30.82 0.00
CA LEU A 24 -6.60 -31.46 -0.75
C LEU A 24 -6.51 -30.93 -2.19
N ALA A 25 -7.65 -30.79 -2.86
CA ALA A 25 -7.71 -30.27 -4.22
C ALA A 25 -7.24 -28.81 -4.30
N LEU A 26 -7.80 -27.93 -3.47
CA LEU A 26 -7.44 -26.50 -3.47
C LEU A 26 -6.05 -26.26 -2.87
N GLY A 27 -5.61 -27.09 -1.93
CA GLY A 27 -4.25 -27.05 -1.38
C GLY A 27 -3.18 -27.32 -2.44
N TYR A 28 -3.45 -28.26 -3.36
CA TYR A 28 -2.58 -28.50 -4.51
C TYR A 28 -2.44 -27.26 -5.41
N TYR A 29 -3.53 -26.55 -5.69
CA TYR A 29 -3.50 -25.30 -6.46
C TYR A 29 -2.93 -24.13 -5.65
N ALA A 30 -3.14 -24.09 -4.35
CA ALA A 30 -2.58 -23.04 -3.49
C ALA A 30 -1.05 -23.02 -3.50
N TRP A 31 -0.41 -24.20 -3.64
CA TRP A 31 1.05 -24.31 -3.75
C TRP A 31 1.60 -23.72 -5.06
N GLN A 32 0.76 -23.57 -6.07
CA GLN A 32 1.14 -23.06 -7.40
C GLN A 32 0.87 -21.56 -7.57
N VAL A 33 0.44 -20.85 -6.51
CA VAL A 33 0.20 -19.39 -6.57
C VAL A 33 1.51 -18.67 -6.85
N GLU A 34 1.52 -17.88 -7.91
CA GLU A 34 2.66 -17.06 -8.25
C GLU A 34 2.69 -15.78 -7.39
N ILE A 35 3.83 -15.54 -6.73
CA ILE A 35 4.09 -14.28 -6.01
C ILE A 35 4.90 -13.41 -6.94
N ARG A 36 4.28 -12.38 -7.51
CA ARG A 36 4.92 -11.50 -8.49
C ARG A 36 4.36 -10.09 -8.41
N THR A 37 5.26 -9.10 -8.39
CA THR A 37 4.88 -7.69 -8.52
C THR A 37 4.64 -7.36 -10.00
N ILE A 38 3.49 -6.75 -10.28
CA ILE A 38 3.15 -6.20 -11.59
C ILE A 38 2.95 -4.70 -11.41
N PHE A 39 3.88 -3.88 -11.89
CA PHE A 39 3.83 -2.43 -11.67
C PHE A 39 2.56 -1.77 -12.21
N THR A 40 2.00 -2.28 -13.31
CA THR A 40 0.73 -1.76 -13.85
C THR A 40 -0.47 -2.00 -12.92
N ASP A 41 -0.37 -2.92 -11.96
CA ASP A 41 -1.42 -3.13 -10.97
C ASP A 41 -1.53 -1.97 -9.96
N LEU A 42 -0.47 -1.18 -9.82
CA LEU A 42 -0.45 0.01 -8.98
C LEU A 42 -1.13 1.22 -9.64
N GLN A 43 -1.40 1.15 -10.93
CA GLN A 43 -1.84 2.29 -11.75
C GLN A 43 -3.35 2.28 -11.95
N PRO A 44 -4.06 3.39 -11.70
CA PRO A 44 -5.46 3.53 -12.06
C PRO A 44 -5.62 3.67 -13.59
N ALA A 45 -5.79 2.55 -14.30
CA ALA A 45 -5.74 2.47 -15.77
C ALA A 45 -6.68 3.45 -16.50
N ASN A 46 -7.81 3.81 -15.89
CA ASN A 46 -8.79 4.74 -16.47
C ASN A 46 -8.46 6.22 -16.19
N HIS A 47 -7.41 6.52 -15.44
CA HIS A 47 -7.05 7.90 -15.13
C HIS A 47 -6.38 8.58 -16.34
N PRO A 48 -6.72 9.85 -16.68
CA PRO A 48 -6.15 10.54 -17.85
C PRO A 48 -4.62 10.53 -17.90
N TYR A 49 -3.94 10.69 -16.75
CA TYR A 49 -2.47 10.69 -16.71
C TYR A 49 -1.88 9.32 -17.05
N VAL A 50 -2.51 8.25 -16.58
CA VAL A 50 -2.08 6.87 -16.91
C VAL A 50 -2.32 6.59 -18.39
N GLN A 51 -3.44 7.04 -18.95
CA GLN A 51 -3.71 6.93 -20.39
C GLN A 51 -2.68 7.71 -21.23
N THR A 52 -2.32 8.93 -20.81
CA THR A 52 -1.25 9.71 -21.45
C THR A 52 0.09 8.97 -21.34
N ASN A 53 0.43 8.45 -20.15
CA ASN A 53 1.63 7.64 -19.97
C ASN A 53 1.65 6.44 -20.92
N ASP A 54 0.58 5.65 -20.97
CA ASP A 54 0.51 4.44 -21.80
C ASP A 54 0.56 4.75 -23.31
N LYS A 55 -0.02 5.86 -23.72
CA LYS A 55 0.00 6.33 -25.11
C LYS A 55 1.42 6.73 -25.56
N TYR A 56 2.18 7.37 -24.68
CA TYR A 56 3.43 8.03 -25.06
C TYR A 56 4.70 7.40 -24.49
N LYS A 57 4.61 6.46 -23.51
CA LYS A 57 5.79 5.85 -22.88
C LYS A 57 6.74 5.15 -23.85
N LYS A 58 6.26 4.65 -24.99
CA LYS A 58 7.12 4.04 -26.01
C LYS A 58 7.98 5.07 -26.74
N ALA A 59 7.50 6.30 -26.85
CA ALA A 59 8.21 7.39 -27.51
C ALA A 59 9.13 8.14 -26.52
N PHE A 60 8.62 8.47 -25.34
CA PHE A 60 9.26 9.42 -24.43
C PHE A 60 9.85 8.81 -23.16
N GLY A 61 9.77 7.50 -23.00
CA GLY A 61 10.25 6.78 -21.83
C GLY A 61 9.12 6.40 -20.86
N GLY A 62 9.34 5.34 -20.09
CA GLY A 62 8.41 4.78 -19.11
C GLY A 62 8.75 5.15 -17.67
N VAL A 63 8.24 4.35 -16.76
CA VAL A 63 8.46 4.46 -15.32
C VAL A 63 9.69 3.66 -14.85
N ASN A 64 10.12 2.68 -15.64
CA ASN A 64 11.21 1.77 -15.30
C ASN A 64 12.56 2.38 -15.71
N VAL A 65 12.99 3.36 -14.94
CA VAL A 65 14.29 4.03 -15.08
C VAL A 65 15.17 3.68 -13.91
N VAL A 66 16.47 3.47 -14.18
CA VAL A 66 17.50 3.27 -13.16
C VAL A 66 18.54 4.37 -13.29
N SER A 67 18.88 4.96 -12.18
CA SER A 67 19.95 5.95 -12.01
C SER A 67 21.10 5.34 -11.21
N ILE A 68 22.32 5.41 -11.77
CA ILE A 68 23.55 4.92 -11.16
C ILE A 68 24.51 6.10 -11.02
N MET A 69 24.83 6.49 -9.81
CA MET A 69 25.81 7.54 -9.53
C MET A 69 27.14 6.91 -9.15
N VAL A 70 28.18 7.36 -9.81
CA VAL A 70 29.57 7.07 -9.42
C VAL A 70 30.13 8.33 -8.76
N GLU A 71 30.42 8.27 -7.48
CA GLU A 71 30.94 9.34 -6.64
C GLU A 71 32.35 9.03 -6.19
N VAL A 72 33.24 10.03 -6.16
CA VAL A 72 34.62 9.90 -5.68
C VAL A 72 34.77 10.55 -4.31
N GLU A 73 35.51 9.88 -3.42
CA GLU A 73 35.81 10.40 -2.09
C GLU A 73 36.84 11.53 -2.13
N GLN A 74 37.81 11.47 -3.05
CA GLN A 74 38.87 12.45 -3.17
C GLN A 74 39.07 12.88 -4.62
N GLY A 75 39.28 14.17 -4.84
CA GLY A 75 39.48 14.74 -6.17
C GLY A 75 38.18 14.96 -6.93
N ASP A 76 38.22 14.74 -8.24
CA ASP A 76 37.07 14.81 -9.13
C ASP A 76 36.95 13.52 -9.98
N ILE A 77 35.87 13.41 -10.79
CA ILE A 77 35.63 12.23 -11.64
C ILE A 77 36.59 12.13 -12.84
N PHE A 78 37.35 13.16 -13.14
CA PHE A 78 38.29 13.18 -14.26
C PHE A 78 39.66 12.53 -13.87
N GLN A 79 39.54 11.30 -13.35
CA GLN A 79 40.63 10.39 -13.05
C GLN A 79 40.50 9.16 -13.93
N LEU A 80 41.56 8.61 -14.44
CA LEU A 80 41.56 7.49 -15.40
C LEU A 80 40.72 6.31 -14.84
N GLU A 81 40.90 5.95 -13.57
CA GLU A 81 40.21 4.84 -12.95
C GLU A 81 38.68 5.04 -12.86
N VAL A 82 38.23 6.30 -12.66
CA VAL A 82 36.82 6.67 -12.59
C VAL A 82 36.20 6.61 -13.98
N LEU A 83 36.88 7.17 -14.97
CA LEU A 83 36.43 7.15 -16.37
C LEU A 83 36.34 5.72 -16.91
N GLU A 84 37.32 4.84 -16.55
CA GLU A 84 37.24 3.40 -16.83
C GLU A 84 36.03 2.73 -16.21
N THR A 85 35.71 3.08 -14.96
CA THR A 85 34.54 2.55 -14.26
C THR A 85 33.23 2.99 -14.92
N ILE A 86 33.12 4.28 -15.31
CA ILE A 86 31.94 4.78 -16.06
C ILE A 86 31.80 4.07 -17.41
N GLN A 87 32.89 3.84 -18.13
CA GLN A 87 32.88 3.11 -19.40
C GLN A 87 32.51 1.63 -19.19
N ALA A 88 33.04 0.98 -18.15
CA ALA A 88 32.70 -0.40 -17.80
C ALA A 88 31.22 -0.56 -17.44
N LEU A 89 30.67 0.38 -16.68
CA LEU A 89 29.23 0.45 -16.41
C LEU A 89 28.44 0.58 -17.72
N GLN A 90 28.81 1.53 -18.59
CA GLN A 90 28.14 1.73 -19.88
C GLN A 90 28.13 0.46 -20.74
N LYS A 91 29.25 -0.24 -20.82
CA LYS A 91 29.38 -1.50 -21.58
C LYS A 91 28.61 -2.64 -20.90
N GLY A 92 28.71 -2.76 -19.57
CA GLY A 92 28.05 -3.81 -18.80
C GLY A 92 26.52 -3.70 -18.87
N LEU A 93 25.98 -2.49 -18.81
CA LEU A 93 24.53 -2.24 -18.91
C LEU A 93 23.96 -2.72 -20.26
N GLN A 94 24.73 -2.66 -21.36
CA GLN A 94 24.27 -3.14 -22.67
C GLN A 94 23.99 -4.65 -22.71
N HIS A 95 24.47 -5.41 -21.74
CA HIS A 95 24.30 -6.86 -21.66
C HIS A 95 23.23 -7.30 -20.66
N ILE A 96 22.58 -6.35 -19.97
CA ILE A 96 21.50 -6.64 -19.03
C ILE A 96 20.19 -6.77 -19.80
N ASP A 97 19.39 -7.74 -19.43
CA ASP A 97 18.09 -8.03 -20.03
C ASP A 97 17.13 -6.84 -19.94
N ALA A 98 16.31 -6.69 -20.96
CA ALA A 98 15.25 -5.67 -21.04
C ALA A 98 15.72 -4.20 -21.05
N ILE A 99 17.01 -3.91 -21.07
CA ILE A 99 17.51 -2.54 -21.21
C ILE A 99 17.24 -2.01 -22.63
N ASN A 100 16.78 -0.78 -22.71
CA ASN A 100 16.75 -0.01 -23.94
C ASN A 100 18.15 0.57 -24.22
N GLN A 101 18.91 -0.11 -25.07
CA GLN A 101 20.31 0.27 -25.40
C GLN A 101 20.41 1.69 -25.98
N PHE A 102 19.35 2.19 -26.61
CA PHE A 102 19.30 3.55 -27.14
C PHE A 102 18.98 4.61 -26.07
N GLN A 103 18.69 4.21 -24.85
CA GLN A 103 18.33 5.10 -23.73
C GLN A 103 19.29 4.93 -22.53
N ILE A 104 20.53 4.49 -22.79
CA ILE A 104 21.63 4.54 -21.81
C ILE A 104 22.36 5.86 -22.00
N ILE A 105 22.38 6.69 -20.95
CA ILE A 105 23.02 8.01 -20.99
C ILE A 105 24.05 8.10 -19.88
N SER A 106 25.28 8.36 -20.27
CA SER A 106 26.40 8.58 -19.36
C SER A 106 27.46 9.45 -20.07
N LEU A 107 28.47 9.88 -19.34
CA LEU A 107 29.63 10.55 -19.93
C LEU A 107 30.31 9.68 -21.02
N ALA A 108 30.27 8.35 -20.90
CA ALA A 108 30.80 7.40 -21.86
C ALA A 108 29.85 7.06 -23.02
N SER A 109 28.65 7.60 -23.04
CA SER A 109 27.67 7.35 -24.10
C SER A 109 27.90 8.24 -25.31
N LYS A 110 27.42 7.81 -26.50
CA LYS A 110 27.38 8.64 -27.70
C LYS A 110 26.44 9.84 -27.60
N LYS A 111 25.58 9.84 -26.58
CA LYS A 111 24.46 10.80 -26.40
C LYS A 111 24.93 12.19 -25.92
N LEU A 112 26.00 12.23 -25.14
CA LEU A 112 26.56 13.49 -24.65
C LEU A 112 27.67 13.96 -25.62
N LYS A 113 27.32 14.95 -26.42
CA LYS A 113 28.22 15.46 -27.50
C LYS A 113 28.67 16.89 -27.22
N SER A 114 29.95 17.15 -27.46
CA SER A 114 30.45 18.50 -27.65
C SER A 114 30.10 18.99 -29.05
N VAL A 115 29.47 20.14 -29.12
CA VAL A 115 29.05 20.72 -30.41
C VAL A 115 29.89 21.96 -30.70
N ALA A 116 30.49 21.98 -31.85
CA ALA A 116 31.31 23.12 -32.31
C ALA A 116 30.96 23.49 -33.75
N ALA A 117 30.91 24.78 -34.03
CA ALA A 117 30.87 25.30 -35.39
C ALA A 117 32.25 25.79 -35.78
N THR A 118 32.77 25.31 -36.90
CA THR A 118 34.03 25.73 -37.48
C THR A 118 33.81 26.25 -38.90
N SER A 119 34.85 26.80 -39.53
CA SER A 119 34.80 27.19 -40.94
C SER A 119 34.53 26.04 -41.91
N GLU A 120 34.72 24.80 -41.48
CA GLU A 120 34.50 23.59 -42.26
C GLU A 120 33.10 22.98 -42.06
N GLY A 121 32.36 23.44 -41.09
CA GLY A 121 31.01 22.96 -40.82
C GLY A 121 30.67 22.82 -39.33
N PHE A 122 29.60 22.09 -39.12
CA PHE A 122 29.06 21.81 -37.82
C PHE A 122 29.48 20.39 -37.37
N PHE A 123 30.18 20.32 -36.26
CA PHE A 123 30.69 19.05 -35.69
C PHE A 123 30.03 18.77 -34.34
N ALA A 124 29.59 17.54 -34.17
CA ALA A 124 29.07 17.03 -32.91
C ALA A 124 29.78 15.72 -32.54
N GLU A 125 30.74 15.81 -31.65
CA GLU A 125 31.54 14.65 -31.21
C GLU A 125 31.16 14.23 -29.81
N PRO A 126 30.97 12.91 -29.56
CA PRO A 126 30.75 12.39 -28.22
C PRO A 126 31.87 12.78 -27.26
N LEU A 127 31.55 13.16 -26.02
CA LEU A 127 32.56 13.64 -25.06
C LEU A 127 33.63 12.60 -24.75
N MET A 128 33.29 11.34 -24.57
CA MET A 128 34.23 10.30 -24.14
C MET A 128 34.21 9.04 -25.03
N TRP A 129 33.36 8.97 -26.04
CA TRP A 129 33.27 7.78 -26.90
C TRP A 129 34.09 7.99 -28.18
N PRO A 130 34.75 6.94 -28.78
CA PRO A 130 34.70 5.52 -28.38
C PRO A 130 35.72 5.15 -27.31
N GLY A 131 36.68 6.00 -27.02
CA GLY A 131 37.82 5.72 -26.15
C GLY A 131 37.81 6.57 -24.87
N ILE A 132 38.57 6.10 -23.90
CA ILE A 132 38.85 6.83 -22.67
C ILE A 132 40.10 7.70 -22.91
N PRO A 133 40.12 8.98 -22.47
CA PRO A 133 41.32 9.78 -22.49
C PRO A 133 42.39 9.11 -21.62
N ARG A 134 43.62 9.00 -22.17
CA ARG A 134 44.72 8.30 -21.48
C ARG A 134 45.83 9.24 -21.02
N THR A 135 45.92 10.40 -21.61
CA THR A 135 46.90 11.43 -21.22
C THR A 135 46.23 12.50 -20.37
N GLN A 136 47.03 13.15 -19.52
CA GLN A 136 46.48 14.23 -18.66
C GLN A 136 45.90 15.37 -19.51
N ALA A 137 46.51 15.70 -20.64
CA ALA A 137 45.98 16.71 -21.55
C ALA A 137 44.60 16.35 -22.13
N GLU A 138 44.38 15.09 -22.49
CA GLU A 138 43.07 14.62 -22.98
C GLU A 138 42.02 14.64 -21.84
N ILE A 139 42.40 14.30 -20.60
CA ILE A 139 41.54 14.36 -19.44
C ILE A 139 41.14 15.81 -19.14
N ASP A 140 42.09 16.76 -19.19
CA ASP A 140 41.81 18.18 -18.98
C ASP A 140 40.94 18.78 -20.09
N ALA A 141 41.12 18.33 -21.34
CA ALA A 141 40.27 18.68 -22.45
C ALA A 141 38.82 18.16 -22.25
N LEU A 142 38.66 16.89 -21.82
CA LEU A 142 37.37 16.30 -21.49
C LEU A 142 36.68 17.07 -20.34
N ARG A 143 37.43 17.42 -19.29
CA ARG A 143 36.90 18.23 -18.15
C ARG A 143 36.35 19.55 -18.67
N THR A 144 37.10 20.26 -19.50
CA THR A 144 36.73 21.56 -20.07
C THR A 144 35.51 21.41 -21.00
N ALA A 145 35.49 20.42 -21.86
CA ALA A 145 34.39 20.14 -22.77
C ALA A 145 33.10 19.81 -21.99
N THR A 146 33.21 19.02 -20.91
CA THR A 146 32.09 18.67 -20.05
C THR A 146 31.53 19.88 -19.29
N ALA A 147 32.42 20.72 -18.73
CA ALA A 147 32.00 21.92 -17.98
C ALA A 147 31.27 22.94 -18.88
N ASN A 148 31.65 23.03 -20.15
CA ASN A 148 31.06 23.92 -21.15
C ASN A 148 29.81 23.31 -21.83
N ASN A 149 29.45 22.08 -21.53
CA ASN A 149 28.32 21.40 -22.15
C ASN A 149 27.08 21.49 -21.24
N PRO A 150 26.02 22.27 -21.58
CA PRO A 150 24.84 22.44 -20.75
C PRO A 150 24.04 21.15 -20.54
N MET A 151 24.14 20.16 -21.44
CA MET A 151 23.49 18.87 -21.29
C MET A 151 24.23 17.94 -20.34
N ALA A 152 25.54 18.08 -20.19
CA ALA A 152 26.36 17.23 -19.34
C ALA A 152 26.54 17.84 -17.94
N SER A 153 26.91 19.13 -17.89
CA SER A 153 27.15 19.83 -16.61
C SER A 153 25.87 20.01 -15.81
N GLY A 154 25.89 19.59 -14.56
CA GLY A 154 24.76 19.60 -13.65
C GLY A 154 23.73 18.48 -13.87
N ASN A 155 23.69 17.83 -15.04
CA ASN A 155 22.70 16.78 -15.35
C ASN A 155 23.31 15.36 -15.29
N PHE A 156 24.51 15.17 -15.81
CA PHE A 156 25.22 13.89 -15.84
C PHE A 156 26.59 13.94 -15.17
N VAL A 157 27.11 15.12 -14.94
CA VAL A 157 28.26 15.39 -14.08
C VAL A 157 27.87 16.45 -13.09
N SER A 158 28.10 16.20 -11.80
CA SER A 158 27.71 17.13 -10.73
C SER A 158 28.45 18.45 -10.82
N ALA A 159 27.88 19.53 -10.32
CA ALA A 159 28.46 20.87 -10.37
C ALA A 159 29.83 20.97 -9.66
N ASP A 160 30.05 20.14 -8.64
CA ASP A 160 31.32 20.03 -7.92
C ASP A 160 32.31 19.06 -8.56
N LEU A 161 31.96 18.47 -9.70
CA LEU A 161 32.75 17.50 -10.48
C LEU A 161 33.08 16.20 -9.71
N LYS A 162 32.43 15.93 -8.60
CA LYS A 162 32.71 14.76 -7.75
C LYS A 162 31.87 13.54 -8.07
N ALA A 163 30.83 13.70 -8.86
CA ALA A 163 29.94 12.60 -9.20
C ALA A 163 29.56 12.60 -10.70
N ALA A 164 29.43 11.40 -11.25
CA ALA A 164 28.88 11.18 -12.59
C ALA A 164 27.62 10.30 -12.49
N LEU A 165 26.60 10.66 -13.28
CA LEU A 165 25.33 9.96 -13.35
C LEU A 165 25.25 9.13 -14.64
N VAL A 166 24.86 7.88 -14.51
CA VAL A 166 24.47 6.99 -15.59
C VAL A 166 22.98 6.70 -15.46
N THR A 167 22.21 6.97 -16.50
CA THR A 167 20.77 6.66 -16.49
C THR A 167 20.45 5.65 -17.56
N VAL A 168 19.55 4.74 -17.27
CA VAL A 168 19.15 3.68 -18.18
C VAL A 168 17.66 3.42 -18.08
N ASP A 169 16.98 3.34 -19.22
CA ASP A 169 15.57 3.03 -19.31
C ASP A 169 15.38 1.55 -19.69
N PHE A 170 14.37 0.92 -19.11
CA PHE A 170 14.01 -0.46 -19.38
C PHE A 170 12.77 -0.54 -20.26
N ILE A 171 12.66 -1.60 -21.04
CA ILE A 171 11.51 -1.90 -21.88
C ILE A 171 10.45 -2.60 -20.99
N ASP A 172 9.41 -1.89 -20.58
CA ASP A 172 8.40 -2.34 -19.60
C ASP A 172 7.88 -3.76 -19.84
N ARG A 173 7.63 -4.14 -21.10
CA ARG A 173 7.07 -5.46 -21.46
C ARG A 173 8.06 -6.63 -21.32
N LEU A 174 9.36 -6.34 -21.24
CA LEU A 174 10.44 -7.34 -21.21
C LEU A 174 11.08 -7.47 -19.84
N ILE A 175 10.82 -6.51 -18.94
CA ILE A 175 11.47 -6.46 -17.63
C ILE A 175 11.02 -7.62 -16.75
N ASP A 176 12.00 -8.32 -16.19
CA ASP A 176 11.84 -9.34 -15.17
C ASP A 176 12.64 -8.89 -13.94
N TYR A 177 11.93 -8.36 -12.94
CA TYR A 177 12.55 -7.78 -11.76
C TYR A 177 13.39 -8.80 -10.97
N ASP A 178 13.02 -10.08 -11.02
CA ASP A 178 13.75 -11.17 -10.34
C ASP A 178 15.16 -11.37 -10.94
N LYS A 179 15.35 -11.02 -12.22
CA LYS A 179 16.62 -11.17 -12.94
C LYS A 179 17.40 -9.87 -13.03
N VAL A 180 16.71 -8.76 -13.29
CA VAL A 180 17.35 -7.48 -13.56
C VAL A 180 18.13 -6.97 -12.35
N TYR A 181 17.56 -7.02 -11.15
CA TYR A 181 18.21 -6.50 -9.95
C TYR A 181 19.49 -7.28 -9.58
N PRO A 182 19.53 -8.63 -9.56
CA PRO A 182 20.77 -9.38 -9.38
C PRO A 182 21.83 -9.09 -10.44
N GLN A 183 21.45 -8.90 -11.71
CA GLN A 183 22.39 -8.54 -12.79
C GLN A 183 23.00 -7.16 -12.56
N LEU A 184 22.19 -6.15 -12.16
CA LEU A 184 22.67 -4.82 -11.81
C LEU A 184 23.62 -4.87 -10.61
N LYS A 185 23.28 -5.61 -9.56
CA LYS A 185 24.09 -5.80 -8.36
C LYS A 185 25.44 -6.45 -8.67
N ALA A 186 25.43 -7.49 -9.51
CA ALA A 186 26.63 -8.15 -9.98
C ALA A 186 27.50 -7.23 -10.83
N LEU A 187 26.94 -6.46 -11.74
CA LEU A 187 27.65 -5.49 -12.54
C LEU A 187 28.36 -4.45 -11.65
N ILE A 188 27.65 -3.87 -10.67
CA ILE A 188 28.22 -2.90 -9.75
C ILE A 188 29.38 -3.53 -8.95
N ALA A 189 29.18 -4.73 -8.40
CA ALA A 189 30.23 -5.43 -7.65
C ALA A 189 31.49 -5.68 -8.49
N ASN A 190 31.35 -5.94 -9.79
CA ASN A 190 32.47 -6.17 -10.68
C ASN A 190 33.24 -4.89 -11.05
N VAL A 191 32.60 -3.73 -11.05
CA VAL A 191 33.23 -2.46 -11.45
C VAL A 191 33.60 -1.58 -10.26
N GLN A 192 33.14 -1.91 -9.04
CA GLN A 192 33.44 -1.19 -7.82
C GLN A 192 34.93 -1.20 -7.53
N LYS A 193 35.54 0.00 -7.35
CA LYS A 193 36.93 0.17 -6.99
C LYS A 193 37.05 0.93 -5.65
N PRO A 194 38.14 0.77 -4.89
CA PRO A 194 38.40 1.55 -3.68
C PRO A 194 38.39 3.06 -3.96
N GLY A 195 37.89 3.87 -3.03
CA GLY A 195 37.80 5.33 -3.16
C GLY A 195 36.65 5.83 -4.03
N MET A 196 35.79 4.92 -4.50
CA MET A 196 34.56 5.24 -5.24
C MET A 196 33.34 4.66 -4.54
N LYS A 197 32.24 5.41 -4.51
CA LYS A 197 30.93 4.95 -4.08
C LYS A 197 30.01 4.88 -5.29
N ILE A 198 29.37 3.72 -5.51
CA ILE A 198 28.37 3.56 -6.56
C ILE A 198 27.00 3.45 -5.91
N SER A 199 26.14 4.42 -6.19
CA SER A 199 24.75 4.49 -5.71
C SER A 199 23.78 4.07 -6.81
N LEU A 200 22.80 3.24 -6.48
CA LEU A 200 21.86 2.63 -7.42
C LEU A 200 20.42 2.88 -6.94
N VAL A 201 19.59 3.50 -7.78
CA VAL A 201 18.18 3.75 -7.50
C VAL A 201 17.31 3.58 -8.74
N GLY A 202 16.00 3.46 -8.53
CA GLY A 202 14.98 3.37 -9.57
C GLY A 202 13.97 2.27 -9.32
N GLN A 203 12.84 2.30 -10.03
CA GLN A 203 11.76 1.34 -9.84
C GLN A 203 12.19 -0.13 -9.98
N PRO A 204 13.00 -0.53 -10.99
CA PRO A 204 13.47 -1.92 -11.09
C PRO A 204 14.29 -2.39 -9.90
N VAL A 205 15.08 -1.47 -9.33
CA VAL A 205 15.90 -1.75 -8.15
C VAL A 205 15.03 -1.95 -6.92
N LEU A 206 14.05 -1.06 -6.72
CA LEU A 206 13.11 -1.12 -5.61
C LEU A 206 12.28 -2.42 -5.64
N ALA A 207 11.75 -2.80 -6.80
CA ALA A 207 11.04 -4.05 -6.99
C ALA A 207 11.93 -5.27 -6.67
N GLY A 208 13.18 -5.26 -7.14
CA GLY A 208 14.15 -6.32 -6.86
C GLY A 208 14.48 -6.44 -5.37
N ILE A 209 14.62 -5.32 -4.65
CA ILE A 209 14.83 -5.32 -3.19
C ILE A 209 13.64 -5.95 -2.47
N VAL A 210 12.40 -5.62 -2.86
CA VAL A 210 11.19 -6.22 -2.26
C VAL A 210 11.19 -7.74 -2.45
N ILE A 211 11.58 -8.22 -3.64
CA ILE A 211 11.68 -9.64 -3.94
C ILE A 211 12.81 -10.31 -3.12
N GLU A 212 13.96 -9.66 -2.98
CA GLU A 212 15.08 -10.17 -2.14
C GLU A 212 14.64 -10.38 -0.67
N HIS A 213 13.68 -9.60 -0.16
CA HIS A 213 13.15 -9.72 1.21
C HIS A 213 11.96 -10.70 1.34
N LEU A 214 11.54 -11.41 0.29
CA LEU A 214 10.48 -12.43 0.41
C LEU A 214 10.81 -13.55 1.41
N PRO A 215 12.03 -14.10 1.49
CA PRO A 215 12.37 -15.11 2.50
C PRO A 215 12.23 -14.58 3.93
N GLU A 216 12.57 -13.32 4.19
CA GLU A 216 12.35 -12.66 5.47
C GLU A 216 10.84 -12.57 5.78
N THR A 217 10.04 -12.17 4.81
CA THR A 217 8.58 -12.13 4.90
C THR A 217 8.02 -13.49 5.35
N PHE A 218 8.46 -14.61 4.74
CA PHE A 218 8.06 -15.95 5.17
C PHE A 218 8.52 -16.31 6.58
N SER A 219 9.72 -15.89 6.97
CA SER A 219 10.25 -16.11 8.33
C SER A 219 9.40 -15.38 9.38
N ILE A 220 8.97 -14.15 9.09
CA ILE A 220 8.06 -13.38 9.94
C ILE A 220 6.72 -14.11 10.10
N VAL A 221 6.18 -14.66 9.01
CA VAL A 221 4.96 -15.47 9.04
C VAL A 221 5.09 -16.67 9.98
N ILE A 222 6.20 -17.39 9.92
CA ILE A 222 6.46 -18.51 10.82
C ILE A 222 6.51 -18.02 12.28
N ALA A 223 7.21 -16.91 12.54
CA ALA A 223 7.26 -16.30 13.88
C ALA A 223 5.86 -15.91 14.39
N ILE A 224 5.01 -15.36 13.53
CA ILE A 224 3.61 -15.02 13.85
C ILE A 224 2.82 -16.28 14.21
N VAL A 225 2.92 -17.35 13.44
CA VAL A 225 2.25 -18.62 13.71
C VAL A 225 2.69 -19.17 15.07
N VAL A 226 4.00 -19.14 15.37
CA VAL A 226 4.54 -19.57 16.67
C VAL A 226 4.00 -18.68 17.79
N ALA A 227 3.98 -17.37 17.62
CA ALA A 227 3.44 -16.43 18.61
C ALA A 227 1.95 -16.69 18.89
N ILE A 228 1.14 -16.91 17.85
CA ILE A 228 -0.29 -17.28 17.99
C ILE A 228 -0.41 -18.59 18.78
N LEU A 229 0.37 -19.61 18.46
CA LEU A 229 0.38 -20.89 19.18
C LEU A 229 0.70 -20.72 20.67
N VAL A 230 1.72 -19.92 20.98
CA VAL A 230 2.11 -19.62 22.37
C VAL A 230 0.99 -18.90 23.12
N ILE A 231 0.40 -17.84 22.51
CA ILE A 231 -0.70 -17.10 23.14
C ILE A 231 -1.92 -17.99 23.38
N LEU A 232 -2.30 -18.80 22.39
CA LEU A 232 -3.44 -19.72 22.53
C LEU A 232 -3.17 -20.80 23.59
N LEU A 233 -1.95 -21.29 23.66
CA LEU A 233 -1.53 -22.24 24.70
C LEU A 233 -1.60 -21.61 26.09
N LEU A 234 -1.08 -20.38 26.25
CA LEU A 234 -1.16 -19.64 27.53
C LEU A 234 -2.60 -19.30 27.93
N ALA A 235 -3.43 -18.91 26.96
CA ALA A 235 -4.82 -18.55 27.21
C ALA A 235 -5.72 -19.76 27.54
N LYS A 236 -5.45 -20.91 26.92
CA LYS A 236 -6.30 -22.11 26.99
C LYS A 236 -5.69 -23.26 27.79
N GLY A 237 -4.38 -23.42 27.75
CA GLY A 237 -3.64 -24.54 28.40
C GLY A 237 -3.91 -25.91 27.77
N THR A 238 -4.58 -26.01 26.62
CA THR A 238 -4.97 -27.26 25.98
C THR A 238 -4.53 -27.33 24.52
N ILE A 239 -4.11 -28.50 24.05
CA ILE A 239 -3.73 -28.74 22.63
C ILE A 239 -4.88 -28.42 21.68
N ARG A 240 -6.07 -28.79 22.03
CA ARG A 240 -7.27 -28.52 21.22
C ARG A 240 -7.50 -27.03 21.04
N GLY A 241 -7.41 -26.25 22.13
CA GLY A 241 -7.59 -24.80 22.10
C GLY A 241 -6.52 -24.08 21.29
N MET A 242 -5.38 -24.72 21.09
CA MET A 242 -4.27 -24.21 20.28
C MET A 242 -4.38 -24.64 18.81
N LEU A 243 -4.57 -25.92 18.52
CA LEU A 243 -4.48 -26.46 17.16
C LEU A 243 -5.74 -26.24 16.33
N LEU A 244 -6.95 -26.29 16.88
CA LEU A 244 -8.17 -26.13 16.09
C LEU A 244 -8.31 -24.77 15.42
N PRO A 245 -8.02 -23.64 16.11
CA PRO A 245 -8.04 -22.33 15.44
C PRO A 245 -7.04 -22.25 14.29
N LEU A 246 -5.84 -22.76 14.48
CA LEU A 246 -4.79 -22.74 13.47
C LEU A 246 -5.16 -23.64 12.28
N LEU A 247 -5.69 -24.83 12.53
CA LEU A 247 -6.16 -25.74 11.49
C LEU A 247 -7.24 -25.09 10.64
N SER A 248 -8.22 -24.42 11.25
CA SER A 248 -9.28 -23.75 10.51
C SER A 248 -8.74 -22.58 9.66
N ALA A 249 -7.78 -21.82 10.19
CA ALA A 249 -7.12 -20.74 9.45
C ALA A 249 -6.33 -21.27 8.27
N THR A 250 -5.54 -22.34 8.47
CA THR A 250 -4.76 -22.98 7.39
C THR A 250 -5.65 -23.55 6.27
N ILE A 251 -6.76 -24.19 6.63
CA ILE A 251 -7.71 -24.71 5.63
C ILE A 251 -8.35 -23.56 4.84
N SER A 252 -8.80 -22.49 5.51
CA SER A 252 -9.39 -21.33 4.83
C SER A 252 -8.39 -20.62 3.94
N CYS A 253 -7.13 -20.53 4.35
CA CYS A 253 -6.01 -20.02 3.56
C CYS A 253 -5.81 -20.84 2.28
N ALA A 254 -5.70 -22.16 2.42
CA ALA A 254 -5.53 -23.06 1.29
C ALA A 254 -6.70 -22.96 0.29
N TRP A 255 -7.93 -22.80 0.77
CA TRP A 255 -9.09 -22.61 -0.09
C TRP A 255 -9.02 -21.27 -0.86
N ALA A 256 -8.74 -20.17 -0.15
CA ALA A 256 -8.63 -18.86 -0.77
C ALA A 256 -7.53 -18.82 -1.83
N LEU A 257 -6.32 -19.25 -1.50
CA LEU A 257 -5.18 -19.26 -2.42
C LEU A 257 -5.38 -20.23 -3.58
N GLY A 258 -5.96 -21.41 -3.34
CA GLY A 258 -6.26 -22.36 -4.41
C GLY A 258 -7.27 -21.79 -5.43
N ILE A 259 -8.31 -21.09 -4.97
CA ILE A 259 -9.25 -20.41 -5.85
C ILE A 259 -8.57 -19.24 -6.59
N VAL A 260 -7.72 -18.47 -5.93
CA VAL A 260 -6.95 -17.38 -6.53
C VAL A 260 -6.10 -17.87 -7.69
N HIS A 261 -5.40 -19.02 -7.51
CA HIS A 261 -4.64 -19.64 -8.60
C HIS A 261 -5.54 -20.06 -9.78
N LEU A 262 -6.67 -20.71 -9.49
CA LEU A 262 -7.63 -21.14 -10.53
C LEU A 262 -8.22 -19.95 -11.32
N LEU A 263 -8.29 -18.77 -10.72
CA LEU A 263 -8.71 -17.53 -11.38
C LEU A 263 -7.57 -16.84 -12.15
N GLY A 264 -6.34 -17.37 -12.10
CA GLY A 264 -5.18 -16.78 -12.77
C GLY A 264 -4.73 -15.44 -12.14
N VAL A 265 -5.04 -15.22 -10.87
CA VAL A 265 -4.66 -13.99 -10.14
C VAL A 265 -3.33 -14.22 -9.44
N ASN A 266 -2.33 -13.36 -9.68
CA ASN A 266 -1.07 -13.37 -8.96
C ASN A 266 -1.22 -12.75 -7.56
N LEU A 267 -0.40 -13.20 -6.63
CA LEU A 267 -0.26 -12.59 -5.31
C LEU A 267 0.87 -11.55 -5.36
N ASP A 268 0.55 -10.29 -5.10
CA ASP A 268 1.56 -9.24 -4.96
C ASP A 268 2.16 -9.27 -3.54
N PRO A 269 3.49 -9.06 -3.37
CA PRO A 269 4.12 -8.96 -2.05
C PRO A 269 3.44 -7.95 -1.11
N LEU A 270 2.91 -6.84 -1.64
CA LEU A 270 2.14 -5.87 -0.87
C LEU A 270 0.83 -6.47 -0.34
N ALA A 271 0.19 -7.36 -1.11
CA ALA A 271 -1.04 -8.03 -0.71
C ALA A 271 -0.82 -9.15 0.33
N VAL A 272 0.40 -9.65 0.50
CA VAL A 272 0.72 -10.74 1.45
C VAL A 272 0.33 -10.35 2.88
N VAL A 273 0.64 -9.13 3.32
CA VAL A 273 0.31 -8.66 4.68
C VAL A 273 -1.19 -8.67 4.93
N ILE A 274 -2.00 -8.21 3.95
CA ILE A 274 -3.46 -8.23 4.02
C ILE A 274 -3.98 -9.66 4.15
N THR A 275 -3.37 -10.58 3.42
CA THR A 275 -3.68 -12.01 3.43
C THR A 275 -3.49 -12.61 4.82
N PHE A 276 -2.40 -12.26 5.51
CA PHE A 276 -2.15 -12.72 6.89
C PHE A 276 -3.11 -12.12 7.90
N LEU A 277 -3.49 -10.88 7.74
CA LEU A 277 -4.50 -10.23 8.58
C LEU A 277 -5.82 -11.00 8.56
N ILE A 278 -6.27 -11.42 7.38
CA ILE A 278 -7.50 -12.19 7.21
C ILE A 278 -7.35 -13.60 7.84
N SER A 279 -6.17 -14.20 7.73
CA SER A 279 -5.88 -15.49 8.40
C SER A 279 -6.01 -15.40 9.93
N ALA A 280 -5.48 -14.37 10.55
CA ALA A 280 -5.62 -14.11 11.97
C ALA A 280 -7.09 -13.97 12.40
N ARG A 281 -7.95 -13.48 11.50
CA ARG A 281 -9.41 -13.41 11.68
C ARG A 281 -10.05 -14.80 11.83
N ALA A 282 -9.63 -15.78 11.03
CA ALA A 282 -10.11 -17.15 11.16
C ALA A 282 -9.79 -17.73 12.54
N VAL A 283 -8.58 -17.46 13.05
CA VAL A 283 -8.20 -17.83 14.43
C VAL A 283 -9.13 -17.18 15.45
N SER A 284 -9.43 -15.89 15.31
CA SER A 284 -10.33 -15.16 16.23
C SER A 284 -11.71 -15.81 16.34
N HIS A 285 -12.38 -16.06 15.21
CA HIS A 285 -13.70 -16.71 15.21
C HIS A 285 -13.68 -18.14 15.76
N ALA A 286 -12.63 -18.92 15.46
CA ALA A 286 -12.45 -20.27 15.99
C ALA A 286 -12.29 -20.27 17.52
N VAL A 287 -11.51 -19.33 18.06
CA VAL A 287 -11.30 -19.16 19.51
C VAL A 287 -12.62 -18.82 20.20
N GLN A 288 -13.44 -17.93 19.65
CA GLN A 288 -14.75 -17.59 20.18
C GLN A 288 -15.68 -18.82 20.26
N LEU A 289 -15.71 -19.65 19.20
CA LEU A 289 -16.47 -20.88 19.17
C LEU A 289 -16.01 -21.91 20.22
N ILE A 290 -14.70 -22.08 20.40
CA ILE A 290 -14.14 -22.97 21.40
C ILE A 290 -14.48 -22.49 22.81
N LEU A 291 -14.35 -21.16 23.07
CA LEU A 291 -14.70 -20.57 24.36
C LEU A 291 -16.17 -20.76 24.69
N ALA A 292 -17.07 -20.56 23.71
CA ALA A 292 -18.48 -20.79 23.90
C ALA A 292 -18.79 -22.27 24.20
N PHE A 293 -18.16 -23.20 23.46
CA PHE A 293 -18.30 -24.63 23.70
C PHE A 293 -17.85 -25.02 25.11
N ASP A 294 -16.68 -24.54 25.54
CA ASP A 294 -16.17 -24.82 26.89
C ASP A 294 -17.05 -24.23 28.00
N ALA A 295 -17.60 -23.01 27.77
CA ALA A 295 -18.51 -22.36 28.72
C ALA A 295 -19.80 -23.15 28.91
N GLU A 296 -20.40 -23.71 27.85
CA GLU A 296 -21.60 -24.55 27.95
C GLU A 296 -21.35 -25.83 28.75
N ARG A 297 -20.18 -26.45 28.52
CA ARG A 297 -19.80 -27.67 29.27
C ARG A 297 -19.43 -27.42 30.72
N ALA A 298 -18.90 -26.22 31.02
CA ALA A 298 -18.59 -25.83 32.39
C ALA A 298 -19.88 -25.61 33.24
N VAL A 299 -20.99 -25.20 32.60
CA VAL A 299 -22.29 -25.00 33.25
C VAL A 299 -23.01 -26.35 33.46
N ASN A 300 -22.92 -27.26 32.49
CA ASN A 300 -23.58 -28.58 32.56
C ASN A 300 -22.58 -29.65 32.15
N HIS A 301 -22.02 -30.33 33.16
CA HIS A 301 -20.98 -31.37 32.97
C HIS A 301 -21.50 -32.62 32.24
N ASP A 302 -22.78 -32.90 32.28
CA ASP A 302 -23.42 -34.04 31.63
C ASP A 302 -23.77 -33.80 30.17
N LEU A 303 -23.59 -32.55 29.70
CA LEU A 303 -23.88 -32.17 28.32
C LEU A 303 -22.98 -32.91 27.34
N SER A 304 -23.57 -33.58 26.33
CA SER A 304 -22.78 -34.24 25.32
C SER A 304 -21.96 -33.23 24.51
N ALA A 305 -20.77 -33.62 24.05
CA ALA A 305 -19.92 -32.75 23.18
C ALA A 305 -20.70 -32.27 21.94
N ARG A 306 -21.57 -33.13 21.39
CA ARG A 306 -22.43 -32.80 20.23
C ARG A 306 -23.43 -31.71 20.55
N ASP A 307 -24.06 -31.76 21.73
CA ASP A 307 -25.07 -30.78 22.13
C ASP A 307 -24.42 -29.47 22.54
N ALA A 308 -23.29 -29.50 23.22
CA ALA A 308 -22.46 -28.31 23.52
C ALA A 308 -22.02 -27.60 22.23
N ALA A 309 -21.53 -28.35 21.24
CA ALA A 309 -21.14 -27.79 19.94
C ALA A 309 -22.36 -27.20 19.20
N ARG A 310 -23.54 -27.82 19.29
CA ARG A 310 -24.79 -27.30 18.73
C ARG A 310 -25.18 -25.97 19.37
N ILE A 311 -25.11 -25.88 20.68
CA ILE A 311 -25.46 -24.65 21.42
C ILE A 311 -24.45 -23.54 21.08
N ALA A 312 -23.15 -23.83 21.10
CA ALA A 312 -22.12 -22.88 20.75
C ALA A 312 -22.30 -22.33 19.30
N LEU A 313 -22.53 -23.23 18.34
CA LEU A 313 -22.80 -22.84 16.94
C LEU A 313 -24.05 -21.97 16.86
N ARG A 314 -25.16 -22.33 17.54
CA ARG A 314 -26.40 -21.55 17.53
C ARG A 314 -26.19 -20.14 18.08
N LYS A 315 -25.46 -20.01 19.18
CA LYS A 315 -25.19 -18.75 19.87
C LYS A 315 -24.29 -17.81 19.08
N LEU A 316 -23.25 -18.36 18.40
CA LEU A 316 -22.24 -17.57 17.73
C LEU A 316 -22.43 -17.44 16.20
N PHE A 317 -23.37 -18.16 15.62
CA PHE A 317 -23.60 -18.11 14.18
C PHE A 317 -23.97 -16.71 13.69
N ARG A 318 -24.90 -16.05 14.38
CA ARG A 318 -25.37 -14.72 14.01
C ARG A 318 -24.28 -13.65 14.16
N PRO A 319 -23.66 -13.46 15.33
CA PRO A 319 -22.60 -12.46 15.47
C PRO A 319 -21.38 -12.78 14.60
N GLY A 320 -21.01 -14.05 14.45
CA GLY A 320 -19.92 -14.45 13.59
C GLY A 320 -20.19 -14.20 12.09
N LEU A 321 -21.40 -14.55 11.60
CA LEU A 321 -21.78 -14.27 10.22
C LEU A 321 -21.89 -12.74 9.96
N LEU A 322 -22.41 -11.99 10.93
CA LEU A 322 -22.49 -10.52 10.82
C LEU A 322 -21.09 -9.90 10.73
N GLY A 323 -20.15 -10.34 11.56
CA GLY A 323 -18.75 -9.90 11.49
C GLY A 323 -18.13 -10.19 10.13
N LEU A 324 -18.25 -11.42 9.62
CA LEU A 324 -17.74 -11.76 8.29
C LEU A 324 -18.45 -10.99 7.16
N ALA A 325 -19.74 -10.69 7.31
CA ALA A 325 -20.48 -9.90 6.33
C ALA A 325 -19.99 -8.43 6.31
N THR A 326 -19.73 -7.84 7.49
CA THR A 326 -19.17 -6.48 7.56
C THR A 326 -17.76 -6.41 6.99
N ASP A 327 -16.93 -7.43 7.23
CA ASP A 327 -15.61 -7.55 6.62
C ASP A 327 -15.70 -7.68 5.07
N ALA A 328 -16.60 -8.52 4.58
CA ALA A 328 -16.84 -8.67 3.14
C ALA A 328 -17.38 -7.37 2.52
N GLY A 329 -18.21 -6.62 3.24
CA GLY A 329 -18.67 -5.30 2.83
C GLY A 329 -17.52 -4.29 2.73
N ALA A 330 -16.61 -4.29 3.69
CA ALA A 330 -15.40 -3.46 3.63
C ALA A 330 -14.52 -3.83 2.43
N MET A 331 -14.33 -5.14 2.15
CA MET A 331 -13.61 -5.60 0.95
C MET A 331 -14.30 -5.16 -0.34
N ALA A 332 -15.64 -5.21 -0.40
CA ALA A 332 -16.38 -4.74 -1.56
C ALA A 332 -16.14 -3.24 -1.83
N VAL A 333 -16.00 -2.43 -0.79
CA VAL A 333 -15.64 -1.01 -0.93
C VAL A 333 -14.23 -0.83 -1.48
N VAL A 334 -13.25 -1.61 -0.99
CA VAL A 334 -11.87 -1.59 -1.53
C VAL A 334 -11.87 -1.97 -3.02
N ALA A 335 -12.70 -2.94 -3.42
CA ALA A 335 -12.83 -3.35 -4.82
C ALA A 335 -13.34 -2.25 -5.77
N LEU A 336 -14.04 -1.23 -5.25
CA LEU A 336 -14.50 -0.08 -6.05
C LEU A 336 -13.37 0.91 -6.37
N THR A 337 -12.26 0.85 -5.68
CA THR A 337 -11.10 1.69 -5.96
C THR A 337 -10.53 1.30 -7.33
N PRO A 338 -10.31 2.27 -8.26
CA PRO A 338 -9.85 1.95 -9.61
C PRO A 338 -8.34 1.63 -9.69
N ILE A 339 -7.80 0.95 -8.68
CA ILE A 339 -6.41 0.49 -8.60
C ILE A 339 -6.42 -1.04 -8.60
N PRO A 340 -5.91 -1.70 -9.66
CA PRO A 340 -6.00 -3.16 -9.82
C PRO A 340 -5.42 -3.95 -8.66
N LEU A 341 -4.32 -3.51 -8.06
CA LEU A 341 -3.73 -4.14 -6.88
C LEU A 341 -4.75 -4.26 -5.73
N LEU A 342 -5.46 -3.17 -5.45
CA LEU A 342 -6.47 -3.14 -4.39
C LEU A 342 -7.69 -3.99 -4.73
N GLN A 343 -8.09 -4.02 -6.01
CA GLN A 343 -9.16 -4.88 -6.48
C GLN A 343 -8.80 -6.38 -6.34
N LYS A 344 -7.56 -6.76 -6.68
CA LYS A 344 -7.04 -8.11 -6.46
C LYS A 344 -7.00 -8.46 -4.97
N ALA A 345 -6.49 -7.57 -4.13
CA ALA A 345 -6.47 -7.75 -2.68
C ALA A 345 -7.87 -7.92 -2.10
N ALA A 346 -8.84 -7.13 -2.56
CA ALA A 346 -10.24 -7.22 -2.17
C ALA A 346 -10.88 -8.55 -2.60
N LEU A 347 -10.60 -9.01 -3.82
CA LEU A 347 -11.05 -10.30 -4.31
C LEU A 347 -10.50 -11.45 -3.47
N ILE A 348 -9.19 -11.45 -3.20
CA ILE A 348 -8.53 -12.46 -2.36
C ILE A 348 -9.16 -12.45 -0.97
N GLY A 349 -9.36 -11.28 -0.38
CA GLY A 349 -9.98 -11.12 0.93
C GLY A 349 -11.42 -11.64 0.96
N ALA A 350 -12.23 -11.30 -0.03
CA ALA A 350 -13.62 -11.75 -0.12
C ALA A 350 -13.72 -13.29 -0.27
N LEU A 351 -12.87 -13.90 -1.10
CA LEU A 351 -12.79 -15.36 -1.24
C LEU A 351 -12.41 -16.03 0.07
N TRP A 352 -11.46 -15.44 0.79
CA TRP A 352 -11.04 -15.98 2.09
C TRP A 352 -12.12 -15.88 3.15
N LEU A 353 -12.80 -14.74 3.25
CA LEU A 353 -13.94 -14.56 4.14
C LEU A 353 -15.06 -15.56 3.83
N GLY A 354 -15.33 -15.81 2.55
CA GLY A 354 -16.25 -16.85 2.10
C GLY A 354 -15.83 -18.26 2.56
N ALA A 355 -14.56 -18.60 2.42
CA ALA A 355 -13.99 -19.85 2.90
C ALA A 355 -14.10 -20.00 4.42
N MET A 356 -13.93 -18.91 5.19
CA MET A 356 -14.03 -18.92 6.66
C MET A 356 -15.43 -19.28 7.16
N VAL A 357 -16.51 -18.96 6.43
CA VAL A 357 -17.85 -19.39 6.80
C VAL A 357 -17.92 -20.92 6.92
N ILE A 358 -17.26 -21.62 6.01
CA ILE A 358 -17.25 -23.09 6.00
C ILE A 358 -16.17 -23.63 6.92
N CYS A 359 -14.94 -23.17 6.76
CA CYS A 359 -13.76 -23.73 7.42
C CYS A 359 -13.68 -23.36 8.91
N THR A 360 -14.32 -22.28 9.33
CA THR A 360 -14.29 -21.84 10.74
C THR A 360 -15.65 -22.01 11.40
N ILE A 361 -16.70 -21.34 10.89
CA ILE A 361 -18.00 -21.32 11.58
C ILE A 361 -18.67 -22.71 11.56
N ILE A 362 -18.51 -23.50 10.50
CA ILE A 362 -19.11 -24.84 10.38
C ILE A 362 -18.15 -25.93 10.86
N LEU A 363 -16.90 -25.95 10.36
CA LEU A 363 -15.97 -27.04 10.61
C LEU A 363 -15.55 -27.12 12.08
N VAL A 364 -15.25 -25.99 12.76
CA VAL A 364 -14.78 -25.99 14.14
C VAL A 364 -15.79 -26.63 15.10
N PRO A 365 -17.11 -26.26 15.12
CA PRO A 365 -18.11 -26.96 15.92
C PRO A 365 -18.28 -28.44 15.54
N VAL A 366 -18.14 -28.80 14.26
CA VAL A 366 -18.20 -30.18 13.82
C VAL A 366 -17.05 -30.98 14.44
N LEU A 367 -15.82 -30.48 14.40
CA LEU A 367 -14.67 -31.12 15.02
C LEU A 367 -14.80 -31.18 16.56
N LEU A 368 -15.31 -30.13 17.20
CA LEU A 368 -15.58 -30.12 18.63
C LEU A 368 -16.62 -31.18 19.04
N SER A 369 -17.55 -31.52 18.16
CA SER A 369 -18.59 -32.54 18.43
C SER A 369 -18.06 -33.96 18.65
N TRP A 370 -16.81 -34.25 18.27
CA TRP A 370 -16.13 -35.53 18.47
C TRP A 370 -15.21 -35.58 19.69
N THR A 371 -15.04 -34.46 20.40
CA THR A 371 -14.15 -34.44 21.56
C THR A 371 -14.68 -35.32 22.68
N ARG A 372 -13.83 -36.23 23.21
CA ARG A 372 -14.18 -37.09 24.34
C ARG A 372 -14.32 -36.30 25.63
N VAL A 373 -15.21 -36.73 26.48
CA VAL A 373 -15.64 -36.02 27.69
C VAL A 373 -14.63 -36.10 28.82
N HIS A 374 -13.65 -37.03 28.80
CA HIS A 374 -12.73 -37.29 29.91
C HIS A 374 -11.49 -36.40 29.86
N HIS A 375 -11.30 -35.66 30.95
CA HIS A 375 -10.11 -34.91 31.38
C HIS A 375 -9.18 -34.46 30.23
N GLU A 376 -9.42 -33.30 29.68
CA GLU A 376 -8.37 -32.66 28.88
C GLU A 376 -7.18 -32.38 29.81
N HIS A 377 -6.08 -33.08 29.57
CA HIS A 377 -4.81 -32.78 30.25
C HIS A 377 -4.41 -31.36 29.85
N ARG A 378 -4.44 -30.46 30.83
CA ARG A 378 -3.81 -29.15 30.68
C ARG A 378 -2.30 -29.37 30.60
N ILE A 379 -1.68 -28.79 29.56
CA ILE A 379 -0.22 -28.87 29.42
C ILE A 379 0.44 -27.90 30.40
N LEU A 380 -0.18 -26.75 30.66
CA LEU A 380 0.35 -25.70 31.52
C LEU A 380 -0.46 -25.60 32.81
N PRO A 381 0.22 -25.68 34.00
CA PRO A 381 -0.42 -25.41 35.27
C PRO A 381 -0.79 -23.93 35.47
N PHE A 382 -0.18 -23.01 34.70
CA PHE A 382 -0.38 -21.59 34.83
C PHE A 382 -1.77 -21.20 34.31
N ARG A 383 -2.47 -20.32 35.06
CA ARG A 383 -3.78 -19.79 34.71
C ARG A 383 -3.68 -18.29 34.51
N MET A 384 -3.97 -17.80 33.29
CA MET A 384 -4.20 -16.38 33.07
C MET A 384 -5.62 -15.95 33.48
N ASP A 385 -6.47 -16.89 33.89
CA ASP A 385 -7.84 -16.64 34.33
C ASP A 385 -7.96 -15.50 35.36
N PRO A 386 -7.13 -15.43 36.45
CA PRO A 386 -7.24 -14.32 37.41
C PRO A 386 -6.98 -12.95 36.80
N VAL A 387 -6.00 -12.86 35.90
CA VAL A 387 -5.65 -11.60 35.22
C VAL A 387 -6.81 -11.15 34.34
N PHE A 388 -7.34 -12.07 33.52
CA PHE A 388 -8.47 -11.74 32.64
C PHE A 388 -9.73 -11.35 33.46
N ASN A 389 -10.02 -12.06 34.53
CA ASN A 389 -11.14 -11.74 35.38
C ASN A 389 -10.99 -10.38 36.06
N GLY A 390 -9.78 -10.04 36.56
CA GLY A 390 -9.53 -8.73 37.18
C GLY A 390 -9.74 -7.57 36.18
N VAL A 391 -9.23 -7.72 34.95
CA VAL A 391 -9.44 -6.73 33.90
C VAL A 391 -10.94 -6.60 33.56
N LEU A 392 -11.64 -7.72 33.40
CA LEU A 392 -13.07 -7.72 33.04
C LEU A 392 -13.97 -7.19 34.15
N GLU A 393 -13.64 -7.45 35.41
CA GLU A 393 -14.31 -6.85 36.58
C GLU A 393 -14.13 -5.34 36.62
N ALA A 394 -12.89 -4.84 36.36
CA ALA A 394 -12.64 -3.41 36.25
C ALA A 394 -13.44 -2.78 35.11
N CYS A 395 -13.46 -3.40 33.92
CA CYS A 395 -14.26 -2.94 32.79
C CYS A 395 -15.76 -2.93 33.14
N SER A 396 -16.25 -3.96 33.83
CA SER A 396 -17.65 -4.04 34.30
C SER A 396 -17.97 -2.93 35.29
N GLY A 397 -17.11 -2.68 36.26
CA GLY A 397 -17.30 -1.60 37.24
C GLY A 397 -17.37 -0.21 36.57
N LEU A 398 -16.50 0.05 35.56
CA LEU A 398 -16.58 1.26 34.78
C LEU A 398 -17.86 1.40 33.95
N ALA A 399 -18.39 0.29 33.43
CA ALA A 399 -19.54 0.31 32.53
C ALA A 399 -20.87 0.30 33.26
N THR A 400 -20.95 -0.25 34.45
CA THR A 400 -22.24 -0.42 35.21
C THR A 400 -22.53 0.71 36.21
N ASP A 401 -21.53 1.49 36.64
CA ASP A 401 -21.75 2.70 37.40
C ASP A 401 -22.08 3.87 36.47
N LYS A 402 -23.21 4.54 36.73
CA LYS A 402 -23.72 5.59 35.85
C LYS A 402 -22.76 6.78 35.69
N ARG A 403 -22.01 7.15 36.76
CA ARG A 403 -21.06 8.27 36.68
C ARG A 403 -19.82 7.88 35.89
N HIS A 404 -19.27 6.72 36.19
CA HIS A 404 -18.13 6.19 35.44
C HIS A 404 -18.47 5.96 33.98
N ALA A 405 -19.62 5.36 33.67
CA ALA A 405 -20.07 5.16 32.29
C ALA A 405 -20.23 6.49 31.52
N ALA A 406 -20.79 7.52 32.16
CA ALA A 406 -20.88 8.85 31.55
C ALA A 406 -19.50 9.46 31.29
N THR A 407 -18.58 9.35 32.24
CA THR A 407 -17.21 9.82 32.08
C THR A 407 -16.51 9.11 30.92
N VAL A 408 -16.65 7.78 30.81
CA VAL A 408 -16.09 6.98 29.70
C VAL A 408 -16.61 7.47 28.36
N VAL A 409 -17.93 7.68 28.23
CA VAL A 409 -18.53 8.13 26.96
C VAL A 409 -18.07 9.56 26.62
N ILE A 410 -17.97 10.46 27.61
CA ILE A 410 -17.47 11.83 27.40
C ILE A 410 -16.00 11.80 26.94
N ILE A 411 -15.15 11.01 27.61
CA ILE A 411 -13.75 10.84 27.21
C ILE A 411 -13.67 10.30 25.78
N ALA A 412 -14.42 9.24 25.44
CA ALA A 412 -14.43 8.69 24.10
C ALA A 412 -14.87 9.72 23.05
N LEU A 413 -15.89 10.53 23.35
CA LEU A 413 -16.33 11.61 22.46
C LEU A 413 -15.27 12.72 22.31
N THR A 414 -14.61 13.10 23.43
CA THR A 414 -13.52 14.09 23.40
C THR A 414 -12.35 13.57 22.53
N ILE A 415 -11.98 12.31 22.70
CA ILE A 415 -10.93 11.68 21.87
C ILE A 415 -11.37 11.63 20.41
N LEU A 416 -12.62 11.28 20.12
CA LEU A 416 -13.16 11.23 18.74
C LEU A 416 -13.04 12.61 18.06
N VAL A 417 -13.46 13.68 18.75
CA VAL A 417 -13.38 15.03 18.21
C VAL A 417 -11.93 15.49 18.07
N GLY A 418 -11.11 15.27 19.09
CA GLY A 418 -9.68 15.65 19.07
C GLY A 418 -8.89 14.91 18.00
N SER A 419 -9.06 13.58 17.91
CA SER A 419 -8.40 12.77 16.86
C SER A 419 -8.93 13.12 15.48
N GLY A 420 -10.23 13.40 15.32
CA GLY A 420 -10.81 13.85 14.07
C GLY A 420 -10.23 15.20 13.60
N PHE A 421 -9.94 16.09 14.54
CA PHE A 421 -9.28 17.36 14.22
C PHE A 421 -7.82 17.16 13.77
N LEU A 422 -7.06 16.28 14.43
CA LEU A 422 -5.69 15.96 14.05
C LEU A 422 -5.62 15.17 12.73
N ALA A 423 -6.59 14.33 12.47
CA ALA A 423 -6.66 13.52 11.26
C ALA A 423 -6.79 14.33 9.96
N LYS A 424 -7.24 15.60 10.03
CA LYS A 424 -7.33 16.46 8.83
C LYS A 424 -5.96 16.81 8.23
N ASP A 425 -4.90 16.74 9.04
CA ASP A 425 -3.54 17.11 8.63
C ASP A 425 -2.78 15.91 8.01
N ILE A 426 -3.48 14.81 7.69
CA ILE A 426 -2.88 13.64 7.04
C ILE A 426 -2.42 14.01 5.62
N THR A 427 -1.17 13.66 5.31
CA THR A 427 -0.62 13.85 3.97
C THR A 427 -1.17 12.80 3.02
N ILE A 428 -1.66 13.21 1.85
CA ILE A 428 -2.08 12.29 0.78
C ILE A 428 -0.91 12.05 -0.16
N GLY A 429 -0.61 10.77 -0.42
CA GLY A 429 0.63 10.35 -1.06
C GLY A 429 1.73 10.11 -0.03
N ASP A 430 2.96 10.12 -0.49
CA ASP A 430 4.11 9.89 0.37
C ASP A 430 4.44 11.14 1.18
N ALA A 431 4.63 10.98 2.50
CA ALA A 431 4.90 12.09 3.40
C ALA A 431 6.40 12.43 3.47
N ASN A 432 7.27 11.48 3.17
CA ASN A 432 8.72 11.60 3.29
C ASN A 432 9.39 11.46 1.91
N PRO A 433 10.58 12.05 1.69
CA PRO A 433 11.36 11.80 0.49
C PRO A 433 11.88 10.35 0.47
N GLY A 434 12.22 9.86 -0.71
CA GLY A 434 12.63 8.48 -0.93
C GLY A 434 11.47 7.48 -0.91
N SER A 435 11.75 6.21 -1.14
CA SER A 435 10.71 5.19 -1.24
C SER A 435 10.04 4.90 0.11
N PRO A 436 8.69 4.97 0.20
CA PRO A 436 7.95 4.60 1.40
C PRO A 436 7.95 3.09 1.67
N ILE A 437 8.41 2.29 0.72
CA ILE A 437 8.51 0.84 0.85
C ILE A 437 9.62 0.44 1.81
N LEU A 438 10.69 1.26 1.88
CA LEU A 438 11.89 1.01 2.66
C LEU A 438 12.06 2.02 3.79
N TRP A 439 12.80 1.64 4.81
CA TRP A 439 13.16 2.56 5.90
C TRP A 439 14.03 3.71 5.39
N PRO A 440 13.96 4.91 6.00
CA PRO A 440 14.79 6.06 5.60
C PRO A 440 16.30 5.76 5.63
N GLU A 441 16.73 4.92 6.57
CA GLU A 441 18.12 4.51 6.79
C GLU A 441 18.58 3.40 5.82
N SER A 442 17.70 2.91 4.96
CA SER A 442 18.05 1.88 3.97
C SER A 442 19.08 2.41 2.97
N ALA A 443 19.94 1.53 2.48
CA ALA A 443 20.93 1.89 1.47
C ALA A 443 20.29 2.52 0.22
N TYR A 444 19.10 2.06 -0.17
CA TYR A 444 18.36 2.63 -1.29
C TYR A 444 17.98 4.10 -1.05
N ASN A 445 17.35 4.42 0.07
CA ASN A 445 16.91 5.79 0.40
C ASN A 445 18.10 6.73 0.64
N GLN A 446 19.20 6.23 1.21
CA GLN A 446 20.44 6.99 1.32
C GLN A 446 21.07 7.28 -0.06
N ASN A 447 21.06 6.30 -0.96
CA ASN A 447 21.54 6.49 -2.32
C ASN A 447 20.66 7.48 -3.09
N ASP A 448 19.34 7.39 -2.93
CA ASP A 448 18.40 8.31 -3.54
C ASP A 448 18.62 9.76 -3.06
N ALA A 449 18.75 9.96 -1.76
CA ALA A 449 19.08 11.25 -1.19
C ALA A 449 20.40 11.82 -1.73
N SER A 450 21.47 10.97 -1.84
CA SER A 450 22.77 11.39 -2.38
C SER A 450 22.69 11.81 -3.86
N ILE A 451 21.88 11.12 -4.67
CA ILE A 451 21.66 11.49 -6.07
C ILE A 451 20.88 12.81 -6.16
N ASN A 452 19.82 12.95 -5.37
CA ASN A 452 18.95 14.12 -5.37
C ASN A 452 19.62 15.39 -4.82
N GLU A 453 20.67 15.23 -4.01
CA GLU A 453 21.51 16.36 -3.55
C GLU A 453 22.40 16.92 -4.67
N ARG A 454 22.92 16.05 -5.56
CA ARG A 454 23.94 16.42 -6.55
C ARG A 454 23.41 16.64 -7.95
N PHE A 455 22.24 16.08 -8.26
CA PHE A 455 21.62 16.09 -9.59
C PHE A 455 20.21 16.66 -9.53
N PRO A 456 19.60 17.01 -10.67
CA PRO A 456 18.26 17.60 -10.73
C PRO A 456 17.15 16.74 -10.15
N GLY A 457 17.37 15.43 -10.02
CA GLY A 457 16.43 14.52 -9.41
C GLY A 457 16.46 13.13 -10.03
N SER A 458 16.14 12.12 -9.21
CA SER A 458 16.03 10.72 -9.60
C SER A 458 14.65 10.38 -10.19
N ASP A 459 13.61 11.12 -9.79
CA ASP A 459 12.24 10.87 -10.18
C ASP A 459 11.85 11.68 -11.41
N ARG A 460 11.25 11.02 -12.40
CA ARG A 460 10.94 11.63 -13.68
C ARG A 460 9.46 11.76 -13.95
N MET A 461 9.10 12.87 -14.57
CA MET A 461 7.83 13.11 -15.23
C MET A 461 8.07 13.62 -16.64
N PHE A 462 7.20 13.30 -17.58
CA PHE A 462 7.13 13.99 -18.85
C PHE A 462 5.75 14.62 -19.07
N LEU A 463 5.78 15.87 -19.51
CA LEU A 463 4.61 16.60 -19.97
C LEU A 463 4.56 16.55 -21.48
N VAL A 464 3.45 16.09 -22.04
CA VAL A 464 3.32 15.98 -23.49
C VAL A 464 2.81 17.30 -24.08
N VAL A 465 3.46 17.75 -25.13
CA VAL A 465 2.97 18.81 -26.01
C VAL A 465 2.34 18.12 -27.21
N ALA A 466 1.03 17.98 -27.20
CA ALA A 466 0.27 17.30 -28.24
C ALA A 466 -0.11 18.28 -29.36
N GLY A 467 0.45 18.11 -30.54
CA GLY A 467 0.18 18.95 -31.70
C GLY A 467 -1.03 18.51 -32.50
N LYS A 468 -1.73 19.46 -33.10
CA LYS A 468 -2.89 19.20 -33.98
C LYS A 468 -2.46 18.71 -35.36
N GLU A 469 -1.29 19.13 -35.83
CA GLU A 469 -0.76 18.88 -37.18
C GLU A 469 0.70 18.40 -37.10
N ASN A 470 1.23 17.85 -38.18
CA ASN A 470 2.65 17.51 -38.28
C ASN A 470 3.48 18.80 -38.27
N ASP A 471 4.72 18.74 -37.89
CA ASP A 471 5.69 19.83 -37.81
C ASP A 471 5.29 21.00 -36.88
N VAL A 472 4.29 20.80 -36.03
CA VAL A 472 3.84 21.81 -35.05
C VAL A 472 4.94 22.18 -34.07
N LEU A 473 5.81 21.23 -33.70
CA LEU A 473 6.91 21.48 -32.78
C LEU A 473 8.03 22.37 -33.39
N LYS A 474 7.99 22.63 -34.69
CA LYS A 474 8.87 23.61 -35.35
C LYS A 474 8.31 25.03 -35.30
N ASN A 475 7.04 25.16 -34.88
CA ASN A 475 6.36 26.47 -34.83
C ASN A 475 6.98 27.34 -33.70
N PRO A 476 7.38 28.59 -34.01
CA PRO A 476 8.00 29.50 -33.05
C PRO A 476 7.16 29.71 -31.78
N GLY A 477 5.85 29.89 -31.93
CA GLY A 477 4.96 30.13 -30.78
C GLY A 477 4.84 28.92 -29.86
N VAL A 478 4.91 27.71 -30.42
CA VAL A 478 4.90 26.47 -29.61
C VAL A 478 6.22 26.27 -28.88
N LEU A 479 7.35 26.45 -29.58
CA LEU A 479 8.69 26.33 -28.98
C LEU A 479 8.97 27.40 -27.92
N ASP A 480 8.51 28.64 -28.15
CA ASP A 480 8.64 29.72 -27.19
C ASP A 480 7.77 29.48 -25.95
N ASN A 481 6.55 28.94 -26.14
CA ASN A 481 5.71 28.53 -25.01
C ASN A 481 6.35 27.41 -24.20
N ILE A 482 6.96 26.41 -24.86
CA ILE A 482 7.74 25.36 -24.17
C ILE A 482 8.88 25.97 -23.35
N SER A 483 9.65 26.88 -23.94
CA SER A 483 10.77 27.55 -23.28
C SER A 483 10.34 28.38 -22.06
N ARG A 484 9.22 29.11 -22.18
CA ARG A 484 8.64 29.88 -21.07
C ARG A 484 8.07 28.97 -19.98
N PHE A 485 7.46 27.88 -20.40
CA PHE A 485 7.01 26.86 -19.42
C PHE A 485 8.17 26.30 -18.63
N GLN A 486 9.29 25.92 -19.27
CA GLN A 486 10.47 25.43 -18.59
C GLN A 486 10.98 26.42 -17.54
N GLN A 487 11.13 27.71 -17.92
CA GLN A 487 11.55 28.77 -16.99
C GLN A 487 10.57 28.94 -15.82
N TYR A 488 9.27 28.87 -16.08
CA TYR A 488 8.24 28.95 -15.04
C TYR A 488 8.28 27.78 -14.08
N ILE A 489 8.38 26.54 -14.59
CA ILE A 489 8.32 25.35 -13.75
C ILE A 489 9.65 25.10 -13.00
N GLU A 490 10.79 25.48 -13.56
CA GLU A 490 12.09 25.41 -12.89
C GLU A 490 12.24 26.44 -11.77
N ALA A 491 11.42 27.50 -11.76
CA ALA A 491 11.32 28.41 -10.63
C ALA A 491 10.60 27.81 -9.41
N GLN A 492 9.93 26.67 -9.58
CA GLN A 492 9.30 25.95 -8.46
C GLN A 492 10.36 25.12 -7.73
N PRO A 493 10.43 25.17 -6.40
CA PRO A 493 11.46 24.48 -5.63
C PRO A 493 11.38 22.95 -5.72
N GLU A 494 10.20 22.43 -6.09
CA GLU A 494 9.94 20.98 -6.23
C GLU A 494 10.62 20.40 -7.47
N VAL A 495 10.88 21.23 -8.51
CA VAL A 495 11.43 20.79 -9.80
C VAL A 495 12.92 21.03 -9.83
N GLY A 496 13.69 19.97 -10.02
CA GLY A 496 15.15 20.07 -10.05
C GLY A 496 15.72 20.48 -11.40
N GLY A 497 14.98 20.27 -12.50
CA GLY A 497 15.38 20.67 -13.84
C GLY A 497 14.47 20.09 -14.92
N THR A 498 14.51 20.70 -16.10
CA THR A 498 13.71 20.27 -17.26
C THR A 498 14.57 20.13 -18.51
N MET A 499 14.10 19.33 -19.47
CA MET A 499 14.72 19.18 -20.79
C MET A 499 13.62 19.00 -21.84
N SER A 500 13.78 19.67 -23.00
CA SER A 500 12.82 19.63 -24.11
C SER A 500 13.50 19.76 -25.47
N LEU A 501 12.70 19.77 -26.54
CA LEU A 501 13.19 20.05 -27.89
C LEU A 501 13.77 21.47 -28.01
N ALA A 502 13.33 22.42 -27.20
CA ALA A 502 13.87 23.78 -27.18
C ALA A 502 15.34 23.82 -26.72
N ASP A 503 15.75 22.88 -25.83
CA ASP A 503 17.13 22.74 -25.36
C ASP A 503 18.07 22.18 -26.43
N VAL A 504 17.53 21.53 -27.45
CA VAL A 504 18.28 21.10 -28.63
C VAL A 504 18.48 22.28 -29.60
N ILE A 505 17.45 23.10 -29.77
CA ILE A 505 17.47 24.22 -30.77
C ILE A 505 18.29 25.41 -30.29
N ARG A 506 18.16 25.82 -29.03
CA ARG A 506 18.78 27.02 -28.46
C ARG A 506 20.33 27.06 -28.62
N PRO A 507 21.07 25.98 -28.27
CA PRO A 507 22.53 25.95 -28.48
C PRO A 507 22.93 26.04 -29.95
N VAL A 508 22.18 25.37 -30.83
CA VAL A 508 22.47 25.38 -32.27
C VAL A 508 22.27 26.78 -32.87
N ASN A 509 21.18 27.48 -32.47
CA ASN A 509 20.95 28.87 -32.90
C ASN A 509 22.10 29.79 -32.44
N MET A 510 22.52 29.67 -31.20
CA MET A 510 23.66 30.42 -30.67
C MET A 510 24.94 30.14 -31.44
N LEU A 511 25.24 28.88 -31.72
CA LEU A 511 26.44 28.47 -32.46
C LEU A 511 26.42 28.99 -33.90
N MET A 512 25.29 28.98 -34.60
CA MET A 512 25.10 29.54 -35.93
C MET A 512 25.26 31.06 -35.98
N ARG A 513 25.33 31.72 -34.82
CA ARG A 513 25.55 33.16 -34.61
C ARG A 513 26.88 33.42 -33.89
N GLU A 514 27.93 32.65 -34.25
CA GLU A 514 29.28 32.83 -33.72
C GLU A 514 29.40 32.67 -32.19
N GLY A 515 28.49 31.88 -31.58
CA GLY A 515 28.47 31.67 -30.13
C GLY A 515 27.90 32.84 -29.33
N ASN A 516 27.23 33.80 -29.96
CA ASN A 516 26.68 34.95 -29.27
C ASN A 516 25.50 34.54 -28.33
N PRO A 517 25.63 34.74 -27.01
CA PRO A 517 24.62 34.31 -26.04
C PRO A 517 23.24 34.94 -26.22
N ARG A 518 23.11 36.08 -26.94
CA ARG A 518 21.84 36.70 -27.24
C ARG A 518 20.93 35.81 -28.10
N PHE A 519 21.54 34.87 -28.83
CA PHE A 519 20.81 33.94 -29.69
C PHE A 519 20.63 32.55 -29.03
N TYR A 520 20.86 32.41 -27.73
CA TYR A 520 20.45 31.24 -26.95
C TYR A 520 18.92 31.24 -26.74
N SER A 521 18.21 31.13 -27.86
CA SER A 521 16.75 31.21 -27.94
C SER A 521 16.24 30.40 -29.13
N VAL A 522 14.96 30.12 -29.18
CA VAL A 522 14.30 29.59 -30.39
C VAL A 522 14.15 30.71 -31.43
N ALA A 523 14.16 30.35 -32.71
CA ALA A 523 14.04 31.33 -33.78
C ALA A 523 12.57 31.76 -33.99
N TYR A 524 12.38 32.97 -34.54
CA TYR A 524 11.04 33.52 -34.80
C TYR A 524 10.39 33.01 -36.11
N ASP A 525 11.15 32.26 -36.92
CA ASP A 525 10.70 31.67 -38.17
C ASP A 525 10.66 30.13 -38.07
N GLN A 526 9.57 29.53 -38.58
CA GLN A 526 9.36 28.10 -38.53
C GLN A 526 10.35 27.33 -39.42
N ASN A 527 10.69 27.86 -40.58
CA ASN A 527 11.62 27.20 -41.49
C ASN A 527 13.01 27.22 -40.92
N PHE A 528 13.39 28.35 -40.29
CA PHE A 528 14.69 28.44 -39.66
C PHE A 528 14.80 27.51 -38.44
N ASN A 529 13.75 27.36 -37.64
CA ASN A 529 13.74 26.30 -36.59
C ASN A 529 13.84 24.89 -37.17
N ALA A 530 13.27 24.65 -38.35
CA ALA A 530 13.39 23.37 -39.04
C ALA A 530 14.85 23.12 -39.51
N GLU A 531 15.53 24.17 -40.00
CA GLU A 531 16.95 24.11 -40.38
C GLU A 531 17.86 23.87 -39.16
N LEU A 532 17.60 24.56 -38.04
CA LEU A 532 18.36 24.36 -36.81
C LEU A 532 18.17 22.92 -36.28
N LEU A 533 16.98 22.38 -36.34
CA LEU A 533 16.71 20.99 -36.00
C LEU A 533 17.39 20.03 -36.98
N PHE A 534 17.36 20.30 -38.25
CA PHE A 534 18.05 19.48 -39.24
C PHE A 534 19.55 19.43 -38.94
N LEU A 535 20.17 20.57 -38.64
CA LEU A 535 21.61 20.67 -38.29
C LEU A 535 21.89 19.87 -36.98
N ALA A 536 21.02 20.04 -35.97
CA ALA A 536 21.14 19.25 -34.73
C ALA A 536 21.07 17.73 -34.98
N MET A 537 20.12 17.31 -35.83
CA MET A 537 19.93 15.89 -36.17
C MET A 537 21.05 15.36 -37.09
N ALA A 538 21.60 16.18 -37.99
CA ALA A 538 22.70 15.77 -38.83
C ALA A 538 23.99 15.38 -38.01
N GLY A 539 24.16 16.03 -36.85
CA GLY A 539 25.21 15.70 -35.90
C GLY A 539 24.80 14.66 -34.84
N SER A 540 23.57 14.14 -34.89
CA SER A 540 23.00 13.25 -33.86
C SER A 540 22.97 11.79 -34.33
N ASP A 541 23.04 10.85 -33.39
CA ASP A 541 22.78 9.44 -33.66
C ASP A 541 21.28 9.17 -33.63
N PRO A 542 20.77 8.11 -34.29
CA PRO A 542 19.38 7.71 -34.20
C PRO A 542 18.93 7.53 -32.71
N GLY A 543 17.82 8.14 -32.37
CA GLY A 543 17.27 8.11 -31.02
C GLY A 543 17.74 9.23 -30.07
N ASP A 544 18.63 10.16 -30.49
CA ASP A 544 19.07 11.25 -29.61
C ASP A 544 17.98 12.25 -29.30
N VAL A 545 17.10 12.52 -30.28
CA VAL A 545 16.00 13.49 -30.18
C VAL A 545 14.65 12.81 -29.84
N ASP A 546 14.58 11.48 -29.99
CA ASP A 546 13.31 10.71 -29.87
C ASP A 546 12.61 10.89 -28.52
N ARG A 547 13.37 11.13 -27.45
CA ARG A 547 12.77 11.39 -26.13
C ARG A 547 12.10 12.76 -26.01
N PHE A 548 12.35 13.68 -26.97
CA PHE A 548 11.79 15.02 -26.95
C PHE A 548 10.73 15.24 -28.03
N THR A 549 10.70 14.41 -29.08
CA THR A 549 9.74 14.55 -30.18
C THR A 549 9.52 13.23 -30.90
N ASP A 550 8.31 13.06 -31.47
CA ASP A 550 8.05 11.99 -32.42
C ASP A 550 8.67 12.33 -33.81
N TYR A 551 8.76 11.33 -34.67
CA TYR A 551 9.35 11.47 -36.00
C TYR A 551 8.58 12.42 -36.93
N LYS A 552 7.32 12.77 -36.59
CA LYS A 552 6.48 13.75 -37.34
C LYS A 552 6.59 15.15 -36.79
N PHE A 553 7.37 15.37 -35.73
CA PHE A 553 7.43 16.65 -35.01
C PHE A 553 6.04 17.17 -34.63
N ARG A 554 5.12 16.25 -34.39
CA ARG A 554 3.75 16.53 -33.99
C ARG A 554 3.62 16.57 -32.48
N ASN A 555 4.12 15.54 -31.80
CA ASN A 555 4.04 15.42 -30.36
C ASN A 555 5.44 15.55 -29.75
N GLY A 556 5.55 16.35 -28.71
CA GLY A 556 6.78 16.53 -27.96
C GLY A 556 6.63 16.19 -26.49
N ALA A 557 7.75 15.99 -25.82
CA ALA A 557 7.79 15.81 -24.38
C ALA A 557 8.74 16.83 -23.73
N ILE A 558 8.29 17.42 -22.65
CA ILE A 558 9.12 18.16 -21.70
C ILE A 558 9.42 17.20 -20.58
N GLN A 559 10.66 16.75 -20.49
CA GLN A 559 11.17 15.92 -19.40
C GLN A 559 11.37 16.80 -18.17
N MET A 560 10.91 16.38 -17.01
CA MET A 560 11.06 17.07 -15.74
C MET A 560 11.62 16.10 -14.72
N ASN A 561 12.61 16.53 -13.94
CA ASN A 561 13.20 15.77 -12.87
C ASN A 561 12.78 16.36 -11.52
N PHE A 562 12.47 15.49 -10.58
CA PHE A 562 12.06 15.84 -9.23
C PHE A 562 13.05 15.24 -8.22
N ARG A 563 13.33 15.99 -7.17
CA ARG A 563 14.22 15.55 -6.08
C ARG A 563 13.52 14.68 -5.05
N ASP A 564 12.21 14.67 -5.07
CA ASP A 564 11.38 13.77 -4.27
C ASP A 564 10.01 13.58 -4.93
N HIS A 565 9.27 12.59 -4.45
CA HIS A 565 7.92 12.27 -4.90
C HIS A 565 6.88 12.39 -3.78
N LYS A 566 7.11 13.27 -2.80
CA LYS A 566 6.13 13.56 -1.75
C LYS A 566 4.79 13.97 -2.35
N GLY A 567 3.72 13.61 -1.66
CA GLY A 567 2.36 13.95 -2.10
C GLY A 567 2.17 15.44 -2.32
N ASP A 568 2.77 16.28 -1.47
CA ASP A 568 2.71 17.74 -1.59
C ASP A 568 3.52 18.25 -2.77
N THR A 569 4.73 17.74 -3.00
CA THR A 569 5.57 18.04 -4.16
C THR A 569 4.83 17.77 -5.46
N ILE A 570 4.26 16.56 -5.58
CA ILE A 570 3.49 16.15 -6.76
C ILE A 570 2.27 17.06 -6.97
N ARG A 571 1.51 17.33 -5.90
CA ARG A 571 0.30 18.16 -5.98
C ARG A 571 0.61 19.58 -6.41
N THR A 572 1.65 20.20 -5.83
CA THR A 572 2.07 21.56 -6.15
C THR A 572 2.53 21.65 -7.61
N ALA A 573 3.36 20.70 -8.05
CA ALA A 573 3.84 20.68 -9.44
C ALA A 573 2.71 20.47 -10.46
N ILE A 574 1.81 19.52 -10.22
CA ILE A 574 0.65 19.28 -11.10
C ILE A 574 -0.26 20.52 -11.16
N GLN A 575 -0.47 21.20 -10.03
CA GLN A 575 -1.29 22.43 -10.01
C GLN A 575 -0.59 23.54 -10.79
N ALA A 576 0.70 23.75 -10.60
CA ALA A 576 1.48 24.75 -11.34
C ALA A 576 1.41 24.51 -12.86
N ILE A 577 1.51 23.24 -13.30
CA ILE A 577 1.38 22.88 -14.71
C ILE A 577 -0.02 23.22 -15.25
N LYS A 578 -1.07 22.87 -14.50
CA LYS A 578 -2.48 23.18 -14.87
C LYS A 578 -2.70 24.69 -14.98
N ASP A 579 -2.21 25.45 -14.00
CA ASP A 579 -2.34 26.90 -13.97
C ASP A 579 -1.62 27.56 -15.15
N TYR A 580 -0.37 27.12 -15.44
CA TYR A 580 0.36 27.61 -16.61
C TYR A 580 -0.36 27.28 -17.92
N ALA A 581 -0.80 26.05 -18.10
CA ALA A 581 -1.52 25.61 -19.30
C ALA A 581 -2.82 26.39 -19.54
N HIS A 582 -3.52 26.73 -18.47
CA HIS A 582 -4.74 27.54 -18.53
C HIS A 582 -4.47 28.99 -18.89
N LEU A 583 -3.40 29.59 -18.32
CA LEU A 583 -3.04 30.99 -18.57
C LEU A 583 -2.34 31.22 -19.92
N ASN A 584 -1.70 30.19 -20.47
CA ASN A 584 -0.90 30.26 -21.70
C ASN A 584 -1.37 29.22 -22.72
N PRO A 585 -2.62 29.29 -23.23
CA PRO A 585 -3.11 28.34 -24.20
C PRO A 585 -2.35 28.46 -25.53
N MET A 586 -2.08 27.31 -26.17
CA MET A 586 -1.48 27.27 -27.51
C MET A 586 -2.53 27.01 -28.56
N GLU A 587 -2.52 27.76 -29.67
CA GLU A 587 -3.49 27.56 -30.77
C GLU A 587 -3.28 26.22 -31.48
N LYS A 588 -2.03 25.83 -31.72
CA LYS A 588 -1.64 24.68 -32.55
C LYS A 588 -1.30 23.41 -31.75
N ALA A 589 -1.15 23.52 -30.43
CA ALA A 589 -0.83 22.41 -29.55
C ALA A 589 -1.55 22.55 -28.22
N SER A 590 -1.48 21.50 -27.39
CA SER A 590 -1.97 21.52 -26.01
C SER A 590 -1.04 20.70 -25.10
N PHE A 591 -1.01 21.06 -23.82
CA PHE A 591 -0.34 20.24 -22.82
C PHE A 591 -1.24 19.08 -22.41
N GLU A 592 -0.74 17.85 -22.48
CA GLU A 592 -1.37 16.64 -21.94
C GLU A 592 -0.54 16.15 -20.74
N LEU A 593 -1.14 16.14 -19.57
CA LEU A 593 -0.59 15.60 -18.32
C LEU A 593 -0.83 14.09 -18.29
N ALA A 594 -0.01 13.31 -17.67
CA ALA A 594 1.40 13.39 -17.38
C ALA A 594 1.92 11.95 -17.49
N GLY A 595 3.13 11.75 -17.93
CA GLY A 595 3.73 10.42 -17.95
C GLY A 595 4.95 10.31 -17.02
N GLY A 596 5.54 9.12 -16.99
CA GLY A 596 6.64 8.80 -16.08
C GLY A 596 6.16 8.49 -14.65
N LEU A 597 7.11 8.22 -13.75
CA LEU A 597 6.81 7.81 -12.38
C LEU A 597 5.95 8.83 -11.64
N ILE A 598 6.35 10.10 -11.64
CA ILE A 598 5.62 11.18 -10.96
C ILE A 598 4.21 11.36 -11.54
N GLY A 599 4.02 11.21 -12.85
CA GLY A 599 2.70 11.29 -13.48
C GLY A 599 1.78 10.16 -13.04
N VAL A 600 2.31 8.96 -12.90
CA VAL A 600 1.56 7.80 -12.37
C VAL A 600 1.22 7.99 -10.90
N LEU A 601 2.19 8.43 -10.07
CA LEU A 601 1.94 8.72 -8.66
C LEU A 601 0.93 9.86 -8.47
N ALA A 602 0.95 10.87 -9.33
CA ALA A 602 -0.07 11.92 -9.35
C ALA A 602 -1.47 11.34 -9.58
N ALA A 603 -1.62 10.43 -10.54
CA ALA A 603 -2.89 9.74 -10.79
C ALA A 603 -3.36 8.93 -9.58
N VAL A 604 -2.45 8.21 -8.95
CA VAL A 604 -2.73 7.43 -7.73
C VAL A 604 -3.18 8.34 -6.60
N ASN A 605 -2.47 9.44 -6.36
CA ASN A 605 -2.79 10.40 -5.30
C ASN A 605 -4.14 11.10 -5.54
N GLU A 606 -4.47 11.48 -6.77
CA GLU A 606 -5.79 12.06 -7.11
C GLU A 606 -6.92 11.05 -6.87
N VAL A 607 -6.72 9.77 -7.22
CA VAL A 607 -7.69 8.70 -6.97
C VAL A 607 -7.86 8.43 -5.47
N ILE A 608 -6.77 8.39 -4.70
CA ILE A 608 -6.83 8.23 -3.26
C ILE A 608 -7.58 9.41 -2.63
N PHE A 609 -7.23 10.65 -2.99
CA PHE A 609 -7.87 11.85 -2.46
C PHE A 609 -9.37 11.88 -2.72
N SER A 610 -9.78 11.67 -3.97
CA SER A 610 -11.19 11.70 -4.36
C SER A 610 -11.97 10.50 -3.84
N GLY A 611 -11.36 9.31 -3.81
CA GLY A 611 -12.00 8.05 -3.45
C GLY A 611 -12.08 7.77 -1.95
N GLN A 612 -11.14 8.31 -1.14
CA GLN A 612 -11.04 7.92 0.28
C GLN A 612 -12.27 8.31 1.10
N LEU A 613 -12.74 9.55 0.97
CA LEU A 613 -13.92 10.01 1.69
C LEU A 613 -15.17 9.21 1.28
N GLN A 614 -15.33 8.94 -0.01
CA GLN A 614 -16.42 8.13 -0.54
C GLN A 614 -16.35 6.69 -0.04
N SER A 615 -15.16 6.10 -0.01
CA SER A 615 -14.92 4.74 0.49
C SER A 615 -15.26 4.61 1.97
N ILE A 616 -14.83 5.55 2.81
CA ILE A 616 -15.18 5.56 4.25
C ILE A 616 -16.69 5.71 4.42
N ALA A 617 -17.31 6.67 3.75
CA ALA A 617 -18.76 6.90 3.84
C ALA A 617 -19.56 5.66 3.40
N LEU A 618 -19.16 5.02 2.31
CA LEU A 618 -19.80 3.80 1.81
C LEU A 618 -19.60 2.62 2.76
N ALA A 619 -18.40 2.43 3.32
CA ALA A 619 -18.14 1.37 4.28
C ALA A 619 -18.96 1.55 5.57
N LEU A 620 -19.08 2.79 6.08
CA LEU A 620 -19.93 3.11 7.21
C LEU A 620 -21.42 2.89 6.89
N LEU A 621 -21.86 3.22 5.67
CA LEU A 621 -23.23 2.95 5.21
C LEU A 621 -23.51 1.44 5.14
N ILE A 622 -22.59 0.65 4.61
CA ILE A 622 -22.69 -0.81 4.54
C ILE A 622 -22.77 -1.39 5.97
N LEU A 623 -21.91 -0.95 6.87
CA LEU A 623 -21.96 -1.34 8.28
C LEU A 623 -23.30 -0.98 8.91
N PHE A 624 -23.78 0.25 8.69
CA PHE A 624 -25.09 0.69 9.17
C PHE A 624 -26.20 -0.24 8.68
N ILE A 625 -26.23 -0.54 7.38
CA ILE A 625 -27.26 -1.41 6.77
C ILE A 625 -27.19 -2.82 7.36
N PHE A 626 -26.02 -3.42 7.45
CA PHE A 626 -25.87 -4.78 7.98
C PHE A 626 -26.29 -4.85 9.45
N CYS A 627 -25.93 -3.88 10.28
CA CYS A 627 -26.37 -3.81 11.66
C CYS A 627 -27.88 -3.60 11.76
N ALA A 628 -28.44 -2.68 10.96
CA ALA A 628 -29.88 -2.41 10.95
C ALA A 628 -30.70 -3.64 10.55
N VAL A 629 -30.27 -4.38 9.54
CA VAL A 629 -30.92 -5.61 9.09
C VAL A 629 -30.75 -6.74 10.12
N ALA A 630 -29.53 -6.94 10.64
CA ALA A 630 -29.24 -8.02 11.59
C ALA A 630 -30.03 -7.87 12.89
N TYR A 631 -30.15 -6.64 13.41
CA TYR A 631 -30.87 -6.36 14.64
C TYR A 631 -32.33 -5.92 14.39
N ARG A 632 -32.76 -5.82 13.13
CA ARG A 632 -34.08 -5.34 12.70
C ARG A 632 -34.43 -3.96 13.30
N SER A 633 -33.44 -3.09 13.41
CA SER A 633 -33.54 -1.76 13.98
C SER A 633 -32.53 -0.80 13.41
N PRO A 634 -32.94 0.35 12.83
CA PRO A 634 -31.99 1.39 12.38
C PRO A 634 -31.15 1.95 13.54
N GLN A 635 -31.69 1.92 14.77
CA GLN A 635 -30.96 2.34 15.95
C GLN A 635 -29.67 1.51 16.17
N ALA A 636 -29.69 0.21 15.83
CA ALA A 636 -28.52 -0.63 15.92
C ALA A 636 -27.42 -0.19 14.92
N GLY A 637 -27.81 0.19 13.70
CA GLY A 637 -26.87 0.75 12.73
C GLY A 637 -26.13 1.96 13.28
N LEU A 638 -26.83 2.93 13.85
CA LEU A 638 -26.24 4.12 14.45
C LEU A 638 -25.43 3.84 15.71
N PHE A 639 -25.83 2.83 16.50
CA PHE A 639 -25.20 2.53 17.78
C PHE A 639 -23.75 2.03 17.66
N PHE A 640 -23.42 1.28 16.60
CA PHE A 640 -22.09 0.73 16.39
C PHE A 640 -21.14 1.66 15.60
N LEU A 641 -21.64 2.72 14.96
CA LEU A 641 -20.79 3.65 14.20
C LEU A 641 -19.72 4.36 15.04
N PRO A 642 -19.99 4.85 16.27
CA PRO A 642 -18.98 5.55 17.08
C PRO A 642 -17.73 4.71 17.36
N LEU A 643 -17.86 3.40 17.50
CA LEU A 643 -16.74 2.47 17.68
C LEU A 643 -15.76 2.56 16.51
N VAL A 644 -16.29 2.43 15.30
CA VAL A 644 -15.49 2.42 14.07
C VAL A 644 -14.90 3.80 13.80
N LEU A 645 -15.69 4.85 14.00
CA LEU A 645 -15.21 6.22 13.85
C LEU A 645 -14.07 6.54 14.82
N LEU A 646 -14.16 6.12 16.07
CA LEU A 646 -13.11 6.33 17.07
C LEU A 646 -11.81 5.62 16.67
N SER A 647 -11.88 4.36 16.25
CA SER A 647 -10.71 3.61 15.81
C SER A 647 -10.08 4.23 14.55
N ASN A 648 -10.91 4.69 13.61
CA ASN A 648 -10.48 5.30 12.36
C ASN A 648 -9.78 6.65 12.60
N THR A 649 -10.43 7.54 13.35
CA THR A 649 -9.88 8.88 13.61
C THR A 649 -8.59 8.83 14.43
N ILE A 650 -8.50 7.94 15.42
CA ILE A 650 -7.26 7.75 16.20
C ILE A 650 -6.13 7.25 15.29
N THR A 651 -6.41 6.30 14.40
CA THR A 651 -5.40 5.77 13.48
C THR A 651 -4.93 6.84 12.51
N PHE A 652 -5.82 7.65 11.94
CA PHE A 652 -5.45 8.75 11.05
C PHE A 652 -4.71 9.88 11.78
N ALA A 653 -5.11 10.21 13.01
CA ALA A 653 -4.39 11.16 13.83
C ALA A 653 -2.96 10.69 14.14
N PHE A 654 -2.81 9.39 14.40
CA PHE A 654 -1.50 8.78 14.60
C PHE A 654 -0.65 8.83 13.33
N MET A 655 -1.23 8.53 12.15
CA MET A 655 -0.54 8.66 10.87
C MET A 655 -0.08 10.10 10.64
N ALA A 656 -0.96 11.08 10.83
CA ALA A 656 -0.60 12.50 10.69
C ALA A 656 0.54 12.91 11.64
N TRP A 657 0.49 12.45 12.90
CA TRP A 657 1.51 12.76 13.90
C TRP A 657 2.86 12.11 13.60
N HIS A 658 2.87 10.89 13.08
CA HIS A 658 4.12 10.16 12.72
C HIS A 658 4.64 10.45 11.32
N GLY A 659 3.97 11.29 10.53
CA GLY A 659 4.35 11.56 9.16
C GLY A 659 4.20 10.32 8.25
N ILE A 660 3.19 9.48 8.51
CA ILE A 660 2.83 8.36 7.65
C ILE A 660 1.76 8.85 6.67
N GLY A 661 2.11 8.89 5.38
CA GLY A 661 1.19 9.33 4.35
C GLY A 661 0.09 8.32 4.03
N LEU A 662 -1.04 8.82 3.56
CA LEU A 662 -2.10 8.01 3.00
C LEU A 662 -1.78 7.72 1.53
N ASN A 663 -1.09 6.63 1.29
CA ASN A 663 -0.66 6.16 -0.01
C ASN A 663 -1.24 4.77 -0.34
N ILE A 664 -0.83 4.18 -1.45
CA ILE A 664 -1.33 2.88 -1.89
C ILE A 664 -1.07 1.75 -0.88
N ASN A 665 0.00 1.86 -0.08
CA ASN A 665 0.39 0.85 0.91
C ASN A 665 -0.47 0.95 2.17
N THR A 666 -0.83 2.17 2.60
CA THR A 666 -1.58 2.42 3.84
C THR A 666 -3.10 2.48 3.62
N LEU A 667 -3.55 2.71 2.38
CA LEU A 667 -4.96 2.78 2.03
C LEU A 667 -5.79 1.55 2.48
N PRO A 668 -5.30 0.30 2.35
CA PRO A 668 -6.03 -0.88 2.80
C PRO A 668 -6.33 -0.87 4.31
N VAL A 669 -5.45 -0.28 5.13
CA VAL A 669 -5.65 -0.21 6.60
C VAL A 669 -6.94 0.53 6.94
N ALA A 670 -7.18 1.67 6.28
CA ALA A 670 -8.35 2.50 6.52
C ALA A 670 -9.65 1.79 6.15
N ALA A 671 -9.66 1.07 5.04
CA ALA A 671 -10.85 0.38 4.56
C ALA A 671 -11.11 -0.94 5.31
N LEU A 672 -10.06 -1.74 5.55
CA LEU A 672 -10.15 -3.01 6.27
C LEU A 672 -10.49 -2.82 7.75
N GLY A 673 -9.94 -1.79 8.37
CA GLY A 673 -10.18 -1.47 9.76
C GLY A 673 -11.69 -1.31 10.07
N ILE A 674 -12.49 -0.74 9.17
CA ILE A 674 -13.93 -0.55 9.37
C ILE A 674 -14.66 -1.88 9.63
N GLY A 675 -14.26 -2.98 8.97
CA GLY A 675 -14.81 -4.31 9.22
C GLY A 675 -14.24 -4.99 10.47
N LEU A 676 -12.92 -4.89 10.66
CA LEU A 676 -12.15 -5.76 11.55
C LEU A 676 -12.43 -5.63 13.06
N GLY A 677 -12.91 -4.51 13.54
CA GLY A 677 -13.05 -4.28 14.99
C GLY A 677 -14.47 -4.35 15.52
N VAL A 678 -15.45 -4.26 14.65
CA VAL A 678 -16.86 -4.13 15.05
C VAL A 678 -17.46 -5.43 15.62
N ASP A 679 -16.92 -6.58 15.24
CA ASP A 679 -17.38 -7.88 15.72
C ASP A 679 -17.19 -8.08 17.23
N TYR A 680 -16.14 -7.50 17.83
CA TYR A 680 -15.97 -7.51 19.28
C TYR A 680 -17.20 -6.92 20.00
N ALA A 681 -17.73 -5.83 19.48
CA ALA A 681 -18.94 -5.21 20.00
C ALA A 681 -20.18 -6.09 19.79
N PHE A 682 -20.29 -6.80 18.67
CA PHE A 682 -21.40 -7.70 18.40
C PHE A 682 -21.42 -8.87 19.39
N TYR A 683 -20.29 -9.47 19.71
CA TYR A 683 -20.21 -10.54 20.70
C TYR A 683 -20.68 -10.10 22.09
N ILE A 684 -20.31 -8.89 22.50
CA ILE A 684 -20.71 -8.34 23.79
C ILE A 684 -22.21 -7.97 23.77
N ALA A 685 -22.66 -7.24 22.78
CA ALA A 685 -24.03 -6.77 22.65
C ALA A 685 -25.05 -7.94 22.58
N ASP A 686 -24.72 -8.98 21.79
CA ASP A 686 -25.60 -10.17 21.71
C ASP A 686 -25.68 -10.95 23.04
N ARG A 687 -24.58 -10.99 23.83
CA ARG A 687 -24.58 -11.59 25.16
C ARG A 687 -25.36 -10.78 26.18
N VAL A 688 -25.26 -9.45 26.15
CA VAL A 688 -26.09 -8.57 26.97
C VAL A 688 -27.56 -8.83 26.66
N LYS A 689 -27.94 -8.86 25.38
CA LYS A 689 -29.30 -9.11 24.91
C LYS A 689 -29.82 -10.47 25.40
N GLU A 690 -29.04 -11.55 25.20
CA GLU A 690 -29.41 -12.92 25.61
C GLU A 690 -29.72 -12.98 27.11
N ARG A 691 -28.88 -12.38 27.97
CA ARG A 691 -29.05 -12.40 29.41
C ARG A 691 -30.21 -11.52 29.86
N PHE A 692 -30.39 -10.36 29.26
CA PHE A 692 -31.46 -9.43 29.55
C PHE A 692 -32.85 -10.00 29.16
N GLU A 693 -32.97 -10.63 27.98
CA GLU A 693 -34.20 -11.34 27.56
C GLU A 693 -34.50 -12.53 28.46
N GLY A 694 -33.49 -13.09 29.15
CA GLY A 694 -33.66 -14.11 30.19
C GLY A 694 -34.17 -13.59 31.53
N GLY A 695 -34.44 -12.28 31.66
CA GLY A 695 -35.06 -11.66 32.85
C GLY A 695 -34.07 -11.10 33.88
N ALA A 696 -32.76 -11.06 33.57
CA ALA A 696 -31.76 -10.42 34.44
C ALA A 696 -31.81 -8.88 34.34
N ASP A 697 -31.32 -8.18 35.37
CA ASP A 697 -31.12 -6.73 35.29
C ASP A 697 -30.06 -6.36 34.27
N LEU A 698 -30.09 -5.10 33.77
CA LEU A 698 -29.17 -4.62 32.73
C LEU A 698 -27.72 -4.61 33.21
N ALA A 699 -27.46 -4.18 34.46
CA ALA A 699 -26.13 -4.19 35.02
C ALA A 699 -25.55 -5.63 35.16
N GLU A 700 -26.40 -6.57 35.66
CA GLU A 700 -26.09 -7.98 35.72
C GLU A 700 -25.83 -8.57 34.32
N SER A 701 -26.63 -8.16 33.33
CA SER A 701 -26.49 -8.61 31.95
C SER A 701 -25.19 -8.13 31.31
N ILE A 702 -24.74 -6.90 31.59
CA ILE A 702 -23.47 -6.34 31.19
C ILE A 702 -22.29 -7.10 31.85
N HIS A 703 -22.36 -7.30 33.16
CA HIS A 703 -21.37 -8.05 33.91
C HIS A 703 -21.22 -9.50 33.37
N PHE A 704 -22.33 -10.16 33.12
CA PHE A 704 -22.37 -11.51 32.55
C PHE A 704 -21.73 -11.52 31.13
N ALA A 705 -22.10 -10.56 30.29
CA ALA A 705 -21.56 -10.47 28.93
C ALA A 705 -20.03 -10.25 28.92
N LEU A 706 -19.53 -9.34 29.76
CA LEU A 706 -18.09 -9.08 29.90
C LEU A 706 -17.36 -10.30 30.45
N SER A 707 -17.85 -10.97 31.49
CA SER A 707 -17.20 -12.15 32.06
C SER A 707 -17.14 -13.34 31.10
N ARG A 708 -18.08 -13.47 30.14
CA ARG A 708 -18.17 -14.59 29.19
C ARG A 708 -17.60 -14.25 27.83
N ALA A 709 -18.13 -13.23 27.14
CA ALA A 709 -17.70 -12.81 25.82
C ALA A 709 -16.44 -11.95 25.89
N GLY A 710 -16.31 -11.08 26.90
CA GLY A 710 -15.15 -10.19 27.05
C GLY A 710 -13.83 -10.95 27.16
N ARG A 711 -13.80 -12.13 27.81
CA ARG A 711 -12.63 -13.00 27.81
C ARG A 711 -12.23 -13.42 26.39
N GLY A 712 -13.22 -13.78 25.58
CA GLY A 712 -12.97 -14.08 24.16
C GLY A 712 -12.40 -12.89 23.41
N VAL A 713 -12.95 -11.70 23.65
CA VAL A 713 -12.45 -10.45 23.03
C VAL A 713 -11.01 -10.18 23.42
N ILE A 714 -10.63 -10.30 24.72
CA ILE A 714 -9.24 -10.09 25.14
C ILE A 714 -8.28 -11.07 24.45
N VAL A 715 -8.60 -12.37 24.48
CA VAL A 715 -7.72 -13.40 23.88
C VAL A 715 -7.58 -13.18 22.38
N THR A 716 -8.67 -12.91 21.68
CA THR A 716 -8.65 -12.70 20.23
C THR A 716 -8.01 -11.38 19.85
N ALA A 717 -8.23 -10.30 20.60
CA ALA A 717 -7.54 -9.03 20.39
C ALA A 717 -6.03 -9.18 20.61
N LEU A 718 -5.62 -9.87 21.68
CA LEU A 718 -4.20 -10.13 21.96
C LEU A 718 -3.56 -10.95 20.84
N THR A 719 -4.21 -12.02 20.37
CA THR A 719 -3.69 -12.83 19.25
C THR A 719 -3.56 -12.01 17.98
N MET A 720 -4.55 -11.16 17.66
CA MET A 720 -4.54 -10.30 16.47
C MET A 720 -3.45 -9.22 16.58
N VAL A 721 -3.42 -8.49 17.70
CA VAL A 721 -2.44 -7.41 17.90
C VAL A 721 -1.01 -7.96 17.85
N VAL A 722 -0.72 -9.06 18.55
CA VAL A 722 0.62 -9.65 18.51
C VAL A 722 0.98 -10.16 17.12
N SER A 723 0.03 -10.75 16.40
CA SER A 723 0.26 -11.24 15.03
C SER A 723 0.69 -10.13 14.07
N VAL A 724 0.09 -8.95 14.18
CA VAL A 724 0.36 -7.86 13.25
C VAL A 724 1.49 -6.93 13.72
N ILE A 725 1.66 -6.75 15.05
CA ILE A 725 2.75 -5.89 15.56
C ILE A 725 4.14 -6.51 15.35
N LEU A 726 4.24 -7.84 15.22
CA LEU A 726 5.49 -8.50 14.90
C LEU A 726 6.07 -8.05 13.55
N TRP A 727 5.23 -7.65 12.60
CA TRP A 727 5.70 -7.05 11.35
C TRP A 727 6.50 -5.78 11.61
N PHE A 728 6.06 -4.93 12.55
CA PHE A 728 6.78 -3.71 12.91
C PHE A 728 8.19 -3.95 13.44
N PHE A 729 8.36 -5.00 14.25
CA PHE A 729 9.64 -5.29 14.88
C PHE A 729 10.58 -6.15 14.04
N LEU A 730 10.06 -6.92 13.08
CA LEU A 730 10.84 -7.93 12.37
C LEU A 730 11.04 -7.62 10.89
N SER A 731 10.24 -6.71 10.28
CA SER A 731 10.33 -6.46 8.85
C SER A 731 11.35 -5.37 8.51
N SER A 732 12.24 -5.70 7.59
CA SER A 732 13.12 -4.73 6.92
C SER A 732 12.36 -3.84 5.91
N LEU A 733 11.15 -4.25 5.51
CA LEU A 733 10.28 -3.46 4.63
C LEU A 733 9.36 -2.56 5.47
N ARG A 734 9.58 -1.25 5.37
CA ARG A 734 8.84 -0.22 6.13
C ARG A 734 7.33 -0.31 5.93
N PHE A 735 6.85 -0.51 4.70
CA PHE A 735 5.41 -0.58 4.44
C PHE A 735 4.73 -1.73 5.20
N GLN A 736 5.38 -2.89 5.33
CA GLN A 736 4.85 -4.02 6.11
C GLN A 736 4.83 -3.69 7.60
N ALA A 737 5.90 -3.07 8.09
CA ALA A 737 6.02 -2.64 9.47
C ALA A 737 4.95 -1.60 9.84
N GLU A 738 4.78 -0.56 9.04
CA GLU A 738 3.78 0.49 9.25
C GLU A 738 2.35 -0.08 9.17
N MET A 739 2.04 -0.91 8.18
CA MET A 739 0.73 -1.58 8.10
C MET A 739 0.46 -2.41 9.36
N GLY A 740 1.44 -3.21 9.81
CA GLY A 740 1.31 -4.01 11.04
C GLY A 740 1.03 -3.14 12.26
N MET A 741 1.77 -2.05 12.42
CA MET A 741 1.58 -1.11 13.52
C MET A 741 0.22 -0.42 13.50
N LEU A 742 -0.21 0.09 12.34
CA LEU A 742 -1.49 0.78 12.19
C LEU A 742 -2.68 -0.15 12.48
N ILE A 743 -2.61 -1.39 12.00
CA ILE A 743 -3.64 -2.40 12.26
C ILE A 743 -3.63 -2.80 13.74
N ALA A 744 -2.46 -2.97 14.37
CA ALA A 744 -2.35 -3.25 15.79
C ALA A 744 -2.97 -2.15 16.65
N LEU A 745 -2.71 -0.89 16.30
CA LEU A 745 -3.33 0.28 16.94
C LEU A 745 -4.86 0.24 16.78
N TRP A 746 -5.34 0.03 15.55
CA TRP A 746 -6.77 -0.09 15.25
C TRP A 746 -7.44 -1.17 16.08
N MET A 747 -6.89 -2.38 16.08
CA MET A 747 -7.43 -3.53 16.81
C MET A 747 -7.43 -3.30 18.32
N THR A 748 -6.39 -2.65 18.85
CA THR A 748 -6.31 -2.29 20.27
C THR A 748 -7.40 -1.32 20.67
N VAL A 749 -7.58 -0.23 19.89
CA VAL A 749 -8.65 0.75 20.14
C VAL A 749 -10.03 0.09 20.03
N SER A 750 -10.25 -0.76 19.04
CA SER A 750 -11.52 -1.48 18.86
C SER A 750 -11.81 -2.42 20.03
N ALA A 751 -10.82 -3.14 20.55
CA ALA A 751 -10.99 -4.02 21.70
C ALA A 751 -11.31 -3.23 22.98
N ILE A 752 -10.59 -2.13 23.23
CA ILE A 752 -10.86 -1.24 24.37
C ILE A 752 -12.28 -0.66 24.26
N THR A 753 -12.66 -0.18 23.10
CA THR A 753 -13.98 0.41 22.86
C THR A 753 -15.09 -0.64 23.05
N ALA A 754 -14.91 -1.87 22.58
CA ALA A 754 -15.87 -2.95 22.75
C ALA A 754 -16.02 -3.39 24.22
N LEU A 755 -14.92 -3.38 24.99
CA LEU A 755 -14.95 -3.81 26.40
C LEU A 755 -15.41 -2.72 27.37
N ILE A 756 -15.22 -1.45 27.05
CA ILE A 756 -15.49 -0.35 27.99
C ILE A 756 -16.56 0.59 27.42
N VAL A 757 -16.39 1.14 26.21
CA VAL A 757 -17.27 2.18 25.68
C VAL A 757 -18.64 1.62 25.31
N ILE A 758 -18.71 0.51 24.60
CA ILE A 758 -19.97 -0.12 24.19
C ILE A 758 -20.83 -0.53 25.41
N PRO A 759 -20.32 -1.25 26.42
CA PRO A 759 -21.11 -1.55 27.62
C PRO A 759 -21.56 -0.30 28.37
N SER A 760 -20.74 0.75 28.45
CA SER A 760 -21.11 2.04 29.05
C SER A 760 -22.23 2.72 28.25
N MET A 761 -22.18 2.70 26.93
CA MET A 761 -23.26 3.21 26.07
C MET A 761 -24.58 2.40 26.24
N ILE A 762 -24.48 1.07 26.34
CA ILE A 762 -25.66 0.21 26.59
C ILE A 762 -26.30 0.58 27.91
N HIS A 763 -25.48 0.75 28.96
CA HIS A 763 -26.00 1.11 30.31
C HIS A 763 -26.68 2.48 30.33
N LEU A 764 -26.08 3.50 29.65
CA LEU A 764 -26.59 4.86 29.65
C LEU A 764 -27.81 5.03 28.74
N PHE A 765 -27.74 4.57 27.51
CA PHE A 765 -28.72 4.84 26.47
C PHE A 765 -29.85 3.79 26.37
N LYS A 766 -29.65 2.62 26.95
CA LYS A 766 -30.59 1.50 26.96
C LYS A 766 -31.25 1.25 25.60
N PRO A 767 -30.47 0.98 24.55
CA PRO A 767 -30.98 0.94 23.17
C PRO A 767 -32.10 -0.12 23.03
N SER A 768 -33.25 0.25 22.44
CA SER A 768 -34.44 -0.59 22.35
C SER A 768 -34.24 -1.92 21.64
N PHE A 769 -33.27 -2.01 20.72
CA PHE A 769 -32.96 -3.25 20.02
C PHE A 769 -32.24 -4.31 20.90
N LEU A 770 -31.67 -3.90 22.03
CA LEU A 770 -31.05 -4.77 23.03
C LEU A 770 -31.97 -4.98 24.26
N VAL A 771 -32.59 -3.90 24.74
CA VAL A 771 -33.31 -3.90 26.03
C VAL A 771 -34.83 -4.11 25.86
N GLY A 772 -35.36 -4.09 24.62
CA GLY A 772 -36.78 -4.18 24.34
C GLY A 772 -37.58 -2.99 24.92
N SER A 773 -38.73 -2.65 24.38
CA SER A 773 -39.61 -1.67 25.03
C SER A 773 -40.20 -2.32 26.27
N SER A 774 -39.74 -1.94 27.46
CA SER A 774 -40.18 -2.43 28.76
C SER A 774 -41.66 -2.24 29.02
N THR A 775 -42.40 -1.58 28.15
CA THR A 775 -43.83 -1.33 28.21
C THR A 775 -44.72 -2.52 27.80
N GLN A 776 -44.17 -3.56 27.15
CA GLN A 776 -45.00 -4.72 26.77
C GLN A 776 -44.99 -5.87 27.79
N ASN A 777 -44.00 -5.95 28.69
CA ASN A 777 -43.97 -7.04 29.69
C ASN A 777 -44.77 -6.75 30.96
N THR A 778 -44.97 -5.49 31.35
CA THR A 778 -45.87 -5.13 32.46
C THR A 778 -47.33 -5.36 32.15
N HIS A 779 -47.74 -5.24 30.87
CA HIS A 779 -49.17 -5.57 30.49
C HIS A 779 -49.41 -7.09 30.33
N ARG A 780 -48.36 -7.91 30.07
CA ARG A 780 -48.56 -9.37 30.03
C ARG A 780 -48.62 -9.99 31.43
N GLN A 781 -47.90 -9.46 32.41
CA GLN A 781 -48.00 -9.95 33.80
C GLN A 781 -49.28 -9.46 34.50
N SER A 782 -49.79 -8.26 34.21
CA SER A 782 -51.06 -7.78 34.74
C SER A 782 -52.25 -8.54 34.13
N ASN A 783 -52.19 -8.96 32.86
CA ASN A 783 -53.31 -9.71 32.26
C ASN A 783 -53.34 -11.19 32.65
N VAL A 784 -52.24 -11.79 33.12
CA VAL A 784 -52.21 -13.15 33.64
C VAL A 784 -52.74 -13.19 35.11
N LEU A 785 -52.57 -12.08 35.84
CA LEU A 785 -53.10 -11.94 37.20
C LEU A 785 -54.61 -11.56 37.24
N PHE A 786 -55.19 -11.08 36.13
CA PHE A 786 -56.63 -10.75 36.02
C PHE A 786 -57.49 -11.93 35.49
N MET A 787 -56.83 -13.00 34.94
CA MET A 787 -57.55 -14.20 34.50
C MET A 787 -57.57 -15.36 35.52
N SER A 788 -56.98 -15.15 36.70
CA SER A 788 -56.98 -16.12 37.81
C SER A 788 -57.80 -15.65 39.04
N ARG A 789 -58.78 -14.78 38.84
CA ARG A 789 -59.80 -14.50 39.82
C ARG A 789 -61.23 -14.78 39.30
#